data_16c2811f442e40fd4b2d8418458751f5
#
_entry.id   16c2811f442e40fd4b2d8418458751f5
#
_cell.length_a   1.000
_cell.length_b   1.000
_cell.length_c   1.000
_cell.angle_alpha   90.00
_cell.angle_beta   90.00
_cell.angle_gamma   90.00
#
_symmetry.space_group_name_H-M   'P 1'
#
loop_
_entity.id
_entity.type
_entity.pdbx_description
1 polymer ?
#
loop_
_entity_poly.entity_id
_entity_poly.type
_entity_poly.pdbx_seq_one_letter_code
_entity_poly.pdbx_strand_id
1 'polypeptide(L)'
;MITAERPSTVERVASREAVHPYCVATVCLSGTLEDKLAAASAAGFTSVEIFENDLIASAWSPERVRDECARRGLTIDLYQPFRDFEAVPPDVFRVNLRRAERKFELMSRLGATTMLVCSSESPDAVDDDDLAAEQLHELAERAADRGLRVAYEALAWGRFVDTYPHAWRIVRHAGHPALGLCLDSFHILSRGDDPAGIRTIPGHKIFHLQLADAPQLKMDVVEWSRHHRLFPGLGSFDLATFTRDVLGTGYAGPLSLEVFNDVYRQADPRQAAIDGMRSLLMLQESAEPREPVRANGIPRAPSLGGIVFTELAVDEVSEPLVARTLTALGFVHSGQHRSKPVQLWQQGSARILLNSASLRTVAPGTAAICAVAVDSSDPAVSAERAQRLLAPVLPRVRQPDEADLASVAAPDGTAVFFCRAAAEDEGWARDFALTGRPPRSEGLVTGTDHISLTESVDDFDQVALFYRSVLGLRSDPATELAAPFGLIRSRSATDPQHQVRITLNTAPFRRGAWSPAVPNPQHVAFATDDAITTARAMRELGAPLLKIPDNYYDDLDARLDLPPEQLAALRENSILYDRDEHGEYLHFYTELLGTRLFFEVVQRTGGYIGFGAPASIPVRMAAHRQRRLTVLRDHPAGLDGGATRDYSLAHLTALSLSPPELVDAAAEAGYRYVGLRLTKVTPQEPHYPLATDPALMRTTKVRLAATGIEVLDIELARIGPNEHPRDLMRFLEAGAELGARHVITQLPDPDRSRKIDRYAELCQLAQPLGLTIDLEFPSWTETPDLTEATRVLRAAAQPNAGMLVDLLHFARSGSSIADLRELPPEWFHFAHVCDAPALVPATVEGVIHTARFERLFPGEGGIDVHGILAALPPTIPYALEIPRATLVAQVGGKEHARLAIAATRRHLDRVVAR
;
A
#
# COMPACT_ATOMS: atom_id res chain seq x y z
N MET A 1 16.31 12.60 21.15
CA MET A 1 15.24 13.53 21.52
C MET A 1 15.07 14.52 20.38
N ILE A 2 14.19 14.27 19.46
CA ILE A 2 13.67 15.27 18.54
C ILE A 2 12.16 15.20 18.71
N THR A 3 11.66 16.14 19.50
CA THR A 3 10.23 16.38 19.68
C THR A 3 9.64 16.76 18.32
N ALA A 4 8.67 16.00 17.85
CA ALA A 4 7.86 16.37 16.72
C ALA A 4 7.03 17.61 17.10
N GLU A 5 7.50 18.77 16.69
CA GLU A 5 6.66 19.97 16.66
C GLU A 5 5.57 19.77 15.62
N ARG A 6 4.33 19.91 16.06
CA ARG A 6 3.15 19.98 15.18
C ARG A 6 3.38 21.06 14.14
N PRO A 7 3.08 20.81 12.85
CA PRO A 7 3.10 21.88 11.88
C PRO A 7 2.08 22.94 12.30
N SER A 8 2.57 24.16 12.42
CA SER A 8 1.80 25.37 12.66
C SER A 8 0.67 25.48 11.63
N THR A 9 -0.46 25.92 12.11
CA THR A 9 -1.63 26.40 11.37
C THR A 9 -1.24 26.96 10.01
N VAL A 10 -1.71 26.29 8.94
CA VAL A 10 -1.72 26.85 7.59
C VAL A 10 -2.43 28.19 7.69
N GLU A 11 -1.72 29.28 7.47
CA GLU A 11 -2.35 30.60 7.30
C GLU A 11 -3.38 30.46 6.18
N ARG A 12 -4.65 30.68 6.53
CA ARG A 12 -5.73 30.81 5.56
C ARG A 12 -5.37 31.99 4.65
N VAL A 13 -4.81 31.68 3.49
CA VAL A 13 -4.77 32.62 2.39
C VAL A 13 -6.22 33.00 2.09
N ALA A 14 -6.57 34.26 2.26
CA ALA A 14 -7.89 34.78 2.00
C ALA A 14 -8.31 34.38 0.58
N SER A 15 -9.14 33.34 0.46
CA SER A 15 -9.68 32.84 -0.78
C SER A 15 -10.61 33.95 -1.36
N ARG A 16 -10.39 34.31 -2.60
CA ARG A 16 -11.50 34.83 -3.44
C ARG A 16 -12.58 33.76 -3.35
N GLU A 17 -13.84 34.21 -3.08
CA GLU A 17 -14.98 33.32 -2.90
C GLU A 17 -15.01 32.28 -3.99
N ALA A 18 -14.94 31.01 -3.59
CA ALA A 18 -15.16 29.88 -4.51
C ALA A 18 -16.61 30.00 -5.00
N VAL A 19 -16.82 29.98 -6.31
CA VAL A 19 -18.15 30.15 -6.92
C VAL A 19 -19.10 29.02 -6.46
N HIS A 20 -18.57 27.83 -6.14
CA HIS A 20 -19.33 26.68 -5.64
C HIS A 20 -18.69 26.09 -4.38
N PRO A 21 -19.48 25.82 -3.32
CA PRO A 21 -19.01 25.05 -2.16
C PRO A 21 -18.62 23.63 -2.56
N TYR A 22 -17.65 23.03 -1.85
CA TYR A 22 -17.30 21.62 -2.01
C TYR A 22 -17.91 20.78 -0.88
N CYS A 23 -18.63 19.73 -1.26
CA CYS A 23 -19.33 18.83 -0.37
C CYS A 23 -18.84 17.39 -0.55
N VAL A 24 -18.93 16.59 0.50
CA VAL A 24 -18.68 15.15 0.45
C VAL A 24 -19.74 14.41 1.24
N ALA A 25 -20.31 13.38 0.65
CA ALA A 25 -21.16 12.45 1.36
C ALA A 25 -20.31 11.57 2.29
N THR A 26 -20.75 11.42 3.54
CA THR A 26 -19.99 10.65 4.53
C THR A 26 -19.82 9.18 4.12
N VAL A 27 -20.64 8.68 3.22
CA VAL A 27 -20.52 7.33 2.63
C VAL A 27 -19.25 7.12 1.82
N CYS A 28 -18.63 8.19 1.30
CA CYS A 28 -17.38 8.12 0.54
C CYS A 28 -16.17 7.73 1.39
N LEU A 29 -16.25 7.88 2.70
CA LEU A 29 -15.15 7.80 3.63
C LEU A 29 -15.29 6.61 4.58
N SER A 30 -14.17 6.06 5.02
CA SER A 30 -14.10 5.03 6.06
C SER A 30 -14.11 5.64 7.47
N GLY A 31 -14.18 4.78 8.48
CA GLY A 31 -14.09 5.19 9.89
C GLY A 31 -15.42 5.59 10.52
N THR A 32 -15.35 6.12 11.73
CA THR A 32 -16.50 6.66 12.45
C THR A 32 -16.95 7.99 11.85
N LEU A 33 -18.18 8.44 12.17
CA LEU A 33 -18.64 9.77 11.72
C LEU A 33 -17.67 10.88 12.16
N GLU A 34 -17.06 10.76 13.35
CA GLU A 34 -16.04 11.70 13.83
C GLU A 34 -14.81 11.76 12.93
N ASP A 35 -14.29 10.59 12.53
CA ASP A 35 -13.13 10.48 11.64
C ASP A 35 -13.43 11.10 10.27
N LYS A 36 -14.62 10.81 9.73
CA LYS A 36 -15.09 11.33 8.43
C LYS A 36 -15.22 12.86 8.43
N LEU A 37 -15.83 13.44 9.47
CA LEU A 37 -15.96 14.89 9.61
C LEU A 37 -14.60 15.59 9.79
N ALA A 38 -13.69 14.96 10.55
CA ALA A 38 -12.34 15.46 10.71
C ALA A 38 -11.56 15.43 9.39
N ALA A 39 -11.67 14.33 8.62
CA ALA A 39 -11.04 14.18 7.32
C ALA A 39 -11.58 15.17 6.29
N ALA A 40 -12.90 15.31 6.19
CA ALA A 40 -13.54 16.27 5.28
C ALA A 40 -13.09 17.71 5.54
N SER A 41 -13.13 18.15 6.81
CA SER A 41 -12.67 19.49 7.20
C SER A 41 -11.17 19.70 6.89
N ALA A 42 -10.33 18.72 7.18
CA ALA A 42 -8.89 18.81 6.93
C ALA A 42 -8.55 18.90 5.43
N ALA A 43 -9.32 18.23 4.57
CA ALA A 43 -9.17 18.28 3.12
C ALA A 43 -9.75 19.59 2.51
N GLY A 44 -10.45 20.43 3.28
CA GLY A 44 -10.96 21.70 2.83
C GLY A 44 -12.40 21.67 2.29
N PHE A 45 -13.15 20.59 2.51
CA PHE A 45 -14.59 20.60 2.26
C PHE A 45 -15.27 21.64 3.15
N THR A 46 -16.32 22.27 2.64
CA THR A 46 -17.10 23.28 3.35
C THR A 46 -18.44 22.75 3.83
N SER A 47 -18.87 21.60 3.28
CA SER A 47 -20.11 20.96 3.67
C SER A 47 -20.03 19.45 3.55
N VAL A 48 -21.01 18.78 4.16
CA VAL A 48 -21.14 17.32 4.13
C VAL A 48 -22.60 16.92 3.87
N GLU A 49 -22.75 15.75 3.25
CA GLU A 49 -23.99 15.00 3.26
C GLU A 49 -23.90 13.92 4.33
N ILE A 50 -24.86 13.90 5.23
CA ILE A 50 -24.91 12.87 6.28
C ILE A 50 -25.67 11.66 5.77
N PHE A 51 -24.94 10.56 5.58
CA PHE A 51 -25.54 9.24 5.33
C PHE A 51 -26.16 8.70 6.62
N GLU A 52 -27.43 8.28 6.57
CA GLU A 52 -28.18 7.94 7.80
C GLU A 52 -27.52 6.85 8.63
N ASN A 53 -26.92 5.85 7.98
CA ASN A 53 -26.24 4.77 8.70
C ASN A 53 -25.05 5.26 9.54
N ASP A 54 -24.37 6.29 9.08
CA ASP A 54 -23.25 6.88 9.84
C ASP A 54 -23.75 7.60 11.09
N LEU A 55 -24.91 8.26 11.01
CA LEU A 55 -25.55 8.87 12.17
C LEU A 55 -26.10 7.81 13.14
N ILE A 56 -26.75 6.76 12.61
CA ILE A 56 -27.28 5.65 13.41
C ILE A 56 -26.16 4.94 14.18
N ALA A 57 -25.01 4.72 13.55
CA ALA A 57 -23.85 4.08 14.15
C ALA A 57 -23.05 4.98 15.10
N SER A 58 -23.28 6.31 15.06
CA SER A 58 -22.55 7.27 15.89
C SER A 58 -23.00 7.24 17.36
N ALA A 59 -22.03 7.40 18.26
CA ALA A 59 -22.32 7.63 19.68
C ALA A 59 -22.76 9.09 19.97
N TRP A 60 -22.70 9.98 19.00
CA TRP A 60 -23.06 11.39 19.17
C TRP A 60 -24.55 11.61 18.92
N SER A 61 -25.16 12.50 19.74
CA SER A 61 -26.51 12.97 19.42
C SER A 61 -26.52 13.85 18.15
N PRO A 62 -27.66 14.00 17.47
CA PRO A 62 -27.78 14.88 16.30
C PRO A 62 -27.30 16.30 16.56
N GLU A 63 -27.58 16.84 17.74
CA GLU A 63 -27.13 18.19 18.14
C GLU A 63 -25.62 18.26 18.25
N ARG A 64 -25.01 17.21 18.83
CA ARG A 64 -23.54 17.14 18.92
C ARG A 64 -22.89 17.04 17.55
N VAL A 65 -23.46 16.27 16.62
CA VAL A 65 -22.96 16.20 15.23
C VAL A 65 -23.02 17.58 14.58
N ARG A 66 -24.14 18.30 14.71
CA ARG A 66 -24.29 19.69 14.23
C ARG A 66 -23.20 20.60 14.80
N ASP A 67 -23.04 20.58 16.12
CA ASP A 67 -22.10 21.47 16.81
C ASP A 67 -20.64 21.14 16.44
N GLU A 68 -20.33 19.85 16.22
CA GLU A 68 -19.02 19.39 15.75
C GLU A 68 -18.76 19.80 14.28
N CYS A 69 -19.76 19.72 13.40
CA CYS A 69 -19.65 20.24 12.04
C CYS A 69 -19.37 21.73 12.05
N ALA A 70 -20.15 22.50 12.80
CA ALA A 70 -19.97 23.96 12.92
C ALA A 70 -18.58 24.31 13.45
N ARG A 71 -18.08 23.61 14.46
CA ARG A 71 -16.74 23.82 15.02
C ARG A 71 -15.63 23.54 13.99
N ARG A 72 -15.85 22.63 13.05
CA ARG A 72 -14.93 22.31 11.95
C ARG A 72 -15.13 23.19 10.72
N GLY A 73 -16.08 24.11 10.73
CA GLY A 73 -16.40 24.95 9.57
C GLY A 73 -17.14 24.21 8.46
N LEU A 74 -17.86 23.14 8.81
CA LEU A 74 -18.69 22.35 7.90
C LEU A 74 -20.16 22.71 8.10
N THR A 75 -20.91 22.84 6.99
CA THR A 75 -22.38 22.81 6.99
C THR A 75 -22.89 21.41 6.69
N ILE A 76 -24.11 21.09 7.10
CA ILE A 76 -24.78 19.85 6.73
C ILE A 76 -25.84 20.20 5.68
N ASP A 77 -25.49 20.00 4.41
CA ASP A 77 -26.32 20.43 3.29
C ASP A 77 -27.42 19.43 2.98
N LEU A 78 -27.15 18.13 3.16
CA LEU A 78 -28.08 17.06 2.81
C LEU A 78 -28.10 15.96 3.89
N TYR A 79 -29.29 15.42 4.14
CA TYR A 79 -29.51 14.19 4.90
C TYR A 79 -30.08 13.12 3.99
N GLN A 80 -29.49 11.93 3.96
CA GLN A 80 -29.78 10.89 2.96
C GLN A 80 -29.70 9.46 3.50
N PRO A 81 -30.39 8.51 2.85
CA PRO A 81 -31.47 8.67 1.88
C PRO A 81 -32.85 8.55 2.54
N PHE A 82 -33.86 9.10 1.95
CA PHE A 82 -35.27 8.80 2.28
C PHE A 82 -35.91 8.05 1.11
N ARG A 83 -36.34 6.82 1.33
CA ARG A 83 -36.74 5.86 0.27
C ARG A 83 -38.21 5.50 0.35
N ASP A 84 -38.76 5.07 -0.80
CA ASP A 84 -40.08 4.46 -0.95
C ASP A 84 -41.19 5.37 -0.46
N PHE A 85 -41.17 6.63 -0.89
CA PHE A 85 -42.12 7.61 -0.38
C PHE A 85 -43.34 7.80 -1.30
N GLU A 86 -43.12 8.07 -2.59
CA GLU A 86 -44.11 8.59 -3.54
C GLU A 86 -44.80 7.49 -4.35
N ALA A 87 -45.90 7.91 -4.98
CA ALA A 87 -46.74 7.09 -5.85
C ALA A 87 -47.27 5.82 -5.18
N VAL A 88 -47.68 5.93 -3.93
CA VAL A 88 -48.14 4.79 -3.13
C VAL A 88 -49.61 4.94 -2.68
N PRO A 89 -50.31 3.82 -2.37
CA PRO A 89 -51.69 3.87 -1.86
C PRO A 89 -51.85 4.72 -0.62
N PRO A 90 -53.08 5.26 -0.32
CA PRO A 90 -53.28 6.24 0.74
C PRO A 90 -52.95 5.74 2.16
N ASP A 91 -53.04 4.47 2.43
CA ASP A 91 -52.68 3.86 3.72
C ASP A 91 -51.17 3.79 3.92
N VAL A 92 -50.41 3.44 2.87
CA VAL A 92 -48.95 3.44 2.81
C VAL A 92 -48.44 4.89 2.89
N PHE A 93 -49.05 5.80 2.13
CA PHE A 93 -48.71 7.22 2.13
C PHE A 93 -48.81 7.84 3.53
N ARG A 94 -49.90 7.53 4.28
CA ARG A 94 -50.01 8.04 5.66
C ARG A 94 -48.91 7.52 6.59
N VAL A 95 -48.42 6.31 6.35
CA VAL A 95 -47.26 5.78 7.10
C VAL A 95 -45.98 6.55 6.68
N ASN A 96 -45.78 6.73 5.39
CA ASN A 96 -44.62 7.43 4.84
C ASN A 96 -44.56 8.89 5.30
N LEU A 97 -45.69 9.59 5.37
CA LEU A 97 -45.75 10.93 5.94
C LEU A 97 -45.31 10.96 7.42
N ARG A 98 -45.75 10.00 8.24
CA ARG A 98 -45.28 9.93 9.63
C ARG A 98 -43.76 9.64 9.73
N ARG A 99 -43.22 8.83 8.82
CA ARG A 99 -41.78 8.59 8.72
C ARG A 99 -41.07 9.89 8.38
N ALA A 100 -41.56 10.63 7.39
CA ALA A 100 -40.99 11.92 6.96
C ALA A 100 -40.99 12.95 8.09
N GLU A 101 -42.10 13.09 8.82
CA GLU A 101 -42.19 14.00 9.97
C GLU A 101 -41.10 13.71 11.01
N ARG A 102 -40.86 12.42 11.33
CA ARG A 102 -39.79 12.02 12.24
C ARG A 102 -38.40 12.34 11.70
N LYS A 103 -38.18 12.19 10.37
CA LYS A 103 -36.94 12.56 9.73
C LYS A 103 -36.72 14.09 9.75
N PHE A 104 -37.77 14.88 9.53
CA PHE A 104 -37.70 16.33 9.64
C PHE A 104 -37.36 16.81 11.07
N GLU A 105 -37.96 16.18 12.10
CA GLU A 105 -37.57 16.44 13.50
C GLU A 105 -36.07 16.16 13.73
N LEU A 106 -35.58 15.01 13.22
CA LEU A 106 -34.16 14.65 13.30
C LEU A 106 -33.28 15.64 12.56
N MET A 107 -33.64 16.02 11.34
CA MET A 107 -32.90 16.99 10.52
C MET A 107 -32.81 18.36 11.18
N SER A 108 -33.91 18.82 11.81
CA SER A 108 -33.92 20.09 12.53
C SER A 108 -32.93 20.10 13.71
N ARG A 109 -32.83 18.98 14.44
CA ARG A 109 -31.84 18.80 15.50
C ARG A 109 -30.41 18.71 14.97
N LEU A 110 -30.25 18.03 13.84
CA LEU A 110 -28.97 17.86 13.13
C LEU A 110 -28.50 19.14 12.45
N GLY A 111 -29.42 20.04 12.11
CA GLY A 111 -29.15 21.27 11.35
C GLY A 111 -29.00 21.03 9.85
N ALA A 112 -29.49 19.89 9.34
CA ALA A 112 -29.51 19.61 7.90
C ALA A 112 -30.63 20.39 7.22
N THR A 113 -30.39 20.89 6.00
CA THR A 113 -31.31 21.79 5.31
C THR A 113 -32.15 21.08 4.25
N THR A 114 -31.66 20.00 3.66
CA THR A 114 -32.28 19.32 2.53
C THR A 114 -32.36 17.81 2.80
N MET A 115 -33.51 17.21 2.51
CA MET A 115 -33.70 15.76 2.55
C MET A 115 -33.59 15.22 1.13
N LEU A 116 -32.78 14.20 0.93
CA LEU A 116 -32.75 13.43 -0.32
C LEU A 116 -33.88 12.41 -0.31
N VAL A 117 -34.74 12.48 -1.30
CA VAL A 117 -35.79 11.52 -1.55
C VAL A 117 -35.48 10.79 -2.84
N CYS A 118 -35.16 9.50 -2.72
CA CYS A 118 -34.91 8.65 -3.87
C CYS A 118 -36.22 8.15 -4.46
N SER A 119 -36.28 8.04 -5.80
CA SER A 119 -37.43 7.46 -6.49
C SER A 119 -37.70 6.04 -5.97
N SER A 120 -39.01 5.69 -5.89
CA SER A 120 -39.47 4.49 -5.20
C SER A 120 -39.04 3.21 -5.90
N GLU A 121 -38.57 2.25 -5.10
CA GLU A 121 -38.33 0.84 -5.46
C GLU A 121 -39.44 -0.06 -4.90
N SER A 122 -40.38 0.51 -4.11
CA SER A 122 -41.40 -0.22 -3.39
C SER A 122 -42.29 -1.06 -4.34
N PRO A 123 -42.63 -2.30 -3.96
CA PRO A 123 -43.65 -3.06 -4.66
C PRO A 123 -45.06 -2.43 -4.59
N ASP A 124 -45.29 -1.56 -3.60
CA ASP A 124 -46.56 -0.84 -3.42
C ASP A 124 -46.67 0.40 -4.32
N ALA A 125 -45.58 0.85 -4.96
CA ALA A 125 -45.58 1.99 -5.85
C ALA A 125 -46.41 1.68 -7.11
N VAL A 126 -47.14 2.69 -7.61
CA VAL A 126 -47.95 2.61 -8.83
C VAL A 126 -47.39 3.58 -9.89
N ASP A 127 -47.59 3.23 -11.16
CA ASP A 127 -47.15 4.05 -12.30
C ASP A 127 -48.14 5.20 -12.51
N ASP A 128 -48.02 6.26 -11.71
CA ASP A 128 -48.93 7.41 -11.74
C ASP A 128 -48.16 8.69 -11.36
N ASP A 129 -47.82 9.49 -12.38
CA ASP A 129 -47.09 10.74 -12.24
C ASP A 129 -47.87 11.81 -11.45
N ASP A 130 -49.22 11.85 -11.60
CA ASP A 130 -50.07 12.82 -10.92
C ASP A 130 -50.10 12.52 -9.43
N LEU A 131 -50.22 11.24 -9.06
CA LEU A 131 -50.14 10.80 -7.66
C LEU A 131 -48.75 11.06 -7.05
N ALA A 132 -47.69 10.77 -7.80
CA ALA A 132 -46.32 11.06 -7.35
C ALA A 132 -46.13 12.56 -7.10
N ALA A 133 -46.59 13.41 -8.00
CA ALA A 133 -46.52 14.86 -7.88
C ALA A 133 -47.33 15.39 -6.69
N GLU A 134 -48.58 14.90 -6.48
CA GLU A 134 -49.40 15.24 -5.31
C GLU A 134 -48.74 14.87 -3.99
N GLN A 135 -48.23 13.65 -3.88
CA GLN A 135 -47.58 13.19 -2.65
C GLN A 135 -46.26 13.90 -2.36
N LEU A 136 -45.45 14.17 -3.37
CA LEU A 136 -44.22 14.96 -3.22
C LEU A 136 -44.52 16.43 -2.90
N HIS A 137 -45.60 17.01 -3.42
CA HIS A 137 -46.08 18.32 -3.06
C HIS A 137 -46.40 18.39 -1.56
N GLU A 138 -47.21 17.48 -1.03
CA GLU A 138 -47.56 17.45 0.39
C GLU A 138 -46.29 17.24 1.26
N LEU A 139 -45.36 16.41 0.85
CA LEU A 139 -44.06 16.27 1.53
C LEU A 139 -43.30 17.58 1.60
N ALA A 140 -43.24 18.29 0.47
CA ALA A 140 -42.55 19.57 0.36
C ALA A 140 -43.21 20.69 1.18
N GLU A 141 -44.55 20.71 1.29
CA GLU A 141 -45.27 21.65 2.21
C GLU A 141 -44.83 21.41 3.65
N ARG A 142 -44.83 20.14 4.11
CA ARG A 142 -44.42 19.80 5.47
C ARG A 142 -42.94 20.11 5.75
N ALA A 143 -42.10 19.93 4.75
CA ALA A 143 -40.68 20.33 4.82
C ALA A 143 -40.56 21.88 4.94
N ALA A 144 -41.29 22.63 4.11
CA ALA A 144 -41.28 24.08 4.10
C ALA A 144 -41.75 24.71 5.42
N ASP A 145 -42.75 24.11 6.08
CA ASP A 145 -43.22 24.51 7.43
C ASP A 145 -42.12 24.52 8.49
N ARG A 146 -41.02 23.78 8.23
CA ARG A 146 -39.84 23.63 9.10
C ARG A 146 -38.62 24.34 8.53
N GLY A 147 -38.76 25.04 7.42
CA GLY A 147 -37.63 25.68 6.71
C GLY A 147 -36.70 24.68 6.01
N LEU A 148 -37.19 23.47 5.74
CA LEU A 148 -36.46 22.40 5.05
C LEU A 148 -36.86 22.35 3.57
N ARG A 149 -36.06 21.63 2.79
CA ARG A 149 -36.29 21.38 1.36
C ARG A 149 -36.24 19.87 1.07
N VAL A 150 -36.83 19.48 -0.04
CA VAL A 150 -36.81 18.11 -0.56
C VAL A 150 -36.13 18.12 -1.92
N ALA A 151 -35.07 17.34 -2.06
CA ALA A 151 -34.39 17.07 -3.31
C ALA A 151 -34.81 15.67 -3.80
N TYR A 152 -35.50 15.60 -4.93
CA TYR A 152 -35.96 14.34 -5.52
C TYR A 152 -34.96 13.83 -6.52
N GLU A 153 -34.58 12.57 -6.41
CA GLU A 153 -33.57 11.91 -7.21
C GLU A 153 -34.16 10.72 -7.97
N ALA A 154 -33.90 10.62 -9.26
CA ALA A 154 -34.20 9.43 -10.04
C ALA A 154 -33.08 8.41 -9.90
N LEU A 155 -33.32 7.32 -9.19
CA LEU A 155 -32.39 6.18 -9.16
C LEU A 155 -32.37 5.47 -10.51
N ALA A 156 -31.20 5.09 -11.00
CA ALA A 156 -31.05 4.34 -12.26
C ALA A 156 -31.81 2.99 -12.29
N TRP A 157 -32.24 2.52 -11.13
CA TRP A 157 -33.07 1.31 -10.92
C TRP A 157 -34.43 1.61 -10.28
N GLY A 158 -34.84 2.87 -10.28
CA GLY A 158 -36.17 3.26 -9.81
C GLY A 158 -37.27 2.49 -10.54
N ARG A 159 -38.32 2.10 -9.80
CA ARG A 159 -39.34 1.21 -10.37
C ARG A 159 -40.08 1.82 -11.55
N PHE A 160 -40.44 3.09 -11.48
CA PHE A 160 -41.14 3.83 -12.54
C PHE A 160 -40.39 5.12 -12.93
N VAL A 161 -39.75 5.77 -11.97
CA VAL A 161 -38.99 6.99 -12.19
C VAL A 161 -37.51 6.66 -12.09
N ASP A 162 -36.88 6.49 -13.22
CA ASP A 162 -35.51 6.02 -13.35
C ASP A 162 -34.61 6.91 -14.23
N THR A 163 -35.13 8.06 -14.68
CA THR A 163 -34.42 9.06 -15.46
C THR A 163 -34.65 10.48 -14.93
N TYR A 164 -33.64 11.34 -15.02
CA TYR A 164 -33.76 12.72 -14.56
C TYR A 164 -34.85 13.54 -15.31
N PRO A 165 -35.12 13.35 -16.62
CA PRO A 165 -36.21 14.05 -17.29
C PRO A 165 -37.58 13.67 -16.73
N HIS A 166 -37.76 12.41 -16.32
CA HIS A 166 -38.96 11.94 -15.68
C HIS A 166 -39.16 12.59 -14.32
N ALA A 167 -38.12 12.52 -13.46
CA ALA A 167 -38.16 13.20 -12.16
C ALA A 167 -38.44 14.70 -12.29
N TRP A 168 -37.83 15.37 -13.28
CA TRP A 168 -38.09 16.78 -13.55
C TRP A 168 -39.57 17.04 -13.94
N ARG A 169 -40.16 16.19 -14.74
CA ARG A 169 -41.58 16.30 -15.12
C ARG A 169 -42.48 16.28 -13.89
N ILE A 170 -42.24 15.36 -12.95
CA ILE A 170 -42.97 15.22 -11.70
C ILE A 170 -42.74 16.44 -10.79
N VAL A 171 -41.49 16.84 -10.56
CA VAL A 171 -41.15 18.02 -9.74
C VAL A 171 -41.79 19.30 -10.29
N ARG A 172 -41.77 19.46 -11.62
CA ARG A 172 -42.43 20.60 -12.26
C ARG A 172 -43.94 20.55 -12.11
N HIS A 173 -44.57 19.38 -12.19
CA HIS A 173 -46.02 19.18 -12.01
C HIS A 173 -46.40 19.47 -10.53
N ALA A 174 -45.65 18.94 -9.58
CA ALA A 174 -45.84 19.21 -8.15
C ALA A 174 -45.81 20.74 -7.82
N GLY A 175 -45.01 21.50 -8.52
CA GLY A 175 -45.03 22.97 -8.52
C GLY A 175 -44.69 23.63 -7.19
N HIS A 176 -44.05 22.94 -6.23
CA HIS A 176 -43.77 23.46 -4.90
C HIS A 176 -42.36 24.09 -4.81
N PRO A 177 -42.18 25.28 -4.17
CA PRO A 177 -40.88 25.94 -4.09
C PRO A 177 -39.83 25.18 -3.28
N ALA A 178 -40.22 24.43 -2.26
CA ALA A 178 -39.32 23.61 -1.44
C ALA A 178 -39.08 22.20 -2.02
N LEU A 179 -39.57 21.92 -3.27
CA LEU A 179 -39.25 20.69 -4.00
C LEU A 179 -38.38 21.05 -5.21
N GLY A 180 -37.27 20.34 -5.33
CA GLY A 180 -36.34 20.43 -6.45
C GLY A 180 -35.72 19.07 -6.76
N LEU A 181 -34.71 19.06 -7.60
CA LEU A 181 -33.99 17.85 -7.99
C LEU A 181 -32.68 17.68 -7.23
N CYS A 182 -32.31 16.46 -6.96
CA CYS A 182 -30.92 15.99 -6.86
C CYS A 182 -30.54 15.38 -8.20
N LEU A 183 -29.43 15.83 -8.77
CA LEU A 183 -28.86 15.24 -9.97
C LEU A 183 -27.60 14.47 -9.59
N ASP A 184 -27.64 13.16 -9.70
CA ASP A 184 -26.47 12.28 -9.52
C ASP A 184 -25.93 11.86 -10.89
N SER A 185 -24.67 12.18 -11.11
CA SER A 185 -23.98 11.87 -12.36
C SER A 185 -23.94 10.37 -12.67
N PHE A 186 -23.79 9.51 -11.64
CA PHE A 186 -23.79 8.07 -11.84
C PHE A 186 -25.15 7.56 -12.36
N HIS A 187 -26.24 7.98 -11.71
CA HIS A 187 -27.58 7.54 -12.11
C HIS A 187 -27.92 7.98 -13.53
N ILE A 188 -27.47 9.14 -13.95
CA ILE A 188 -27.73 9.67 -15.29
C ILE A 188 -26.85 9.00 -16.35
N LEU A 189 -25.53 8.96 -16.11
CA LEU A 189 -24.57 8.52 -17.14
C LEU A 189 -24.47 6.99 -17.25
N SER A 190 -24.73 6.24 -16.16
CA SER A 190 -24.76 4.77 -16.21
C SER A 190 -25.87 4.21 -17.10
N ARG A 191 -26.95 4.96 -17.26
CA ARG A 191 -28.06 4.62 -18.18
C ARG A 191 -27.78 5.07 -19.63
N GLY A 192 -26.77 5.90 -19.84
CA GLY A 192 -26.48 6.53 -21.13
C GLY A 192 -27.43 7.66 -21.47
N ASP A 193 -28.08 8.29 -20.48
CA ASP A 193 -28.95 9.43 -20.70
C ASP A 193 -28.12 10.65 -21.17
N ASP A 194 -28.70 11.41 -22.12
CA ASP A 194 -28.08 12.62 -22.63
C ASP A 194 -28.18 13.76 -21.58
N PRO A 195 -27.07 14.25 -21.00
CA PRO A 195 -27.10 15.31 -20.02
C PRO A 195 -27.48 16.69 -20.60
N ALA A 196 -27.46 16.86 -21.91
CA ALA A 196 -27.78 18.14 -22.56
C ALA A 196 -29.19 18.68 -22.21
N GLY A 197 -30.13 17.79 -21.91
CA GLY A 197 -31.48 18.13 -21.47
C GLY A 197 -31.50 18.88 -20.11
N ILE A 198 -30.47 18.73 -19.27
CA ILE A 198 -30.35 19.43 -17.99
C ILE A 198 -30.37 20.96 -18.17
N ARG A 199 -29.85 21.48 -19.28
CA ARG A 199 -29.85 22.91 -19.61
C ARG A 199 -31.25 23.53 -19.65
N THR A 200 -32.31 22.72 -19.77
CA THR A 200 -33.70 23.18 -19.77
C THR A 200 -34.28 23.30 -18.35
N ILE A 201 -33.58 22.82 -17.33
CA ILE A 201 -34.01 22.83 -15.95
C ILE A 201 -33.54 24.17 -15.32
N PRO A 202 -34.41 24.96 -14.73
CA PRO A 202 -33.98 26.18 -14.02
C PRO A 202 -33.04 25.83 -12.87
N GLY A 203 -31.87 26.47 -12.80
CA GLY A 203 -30.84 26.15 -11.80
C GLY A 203 -31.33 26.24 -10.35
N HIS A 204 -32.29 27.13 -10.05
CA HIS A 204 -32.91 27.23 -8.72
C HIS A 204 -33.81 26.02 -8.35
N LYS A 205 -34.07 25.12 -9.27
CA LYS A 205 -34.77 23.83 -9.08
C LYS A 205 -33.83 22.64 -8.97
N ILE A 206 -32.56 22.83 -9.17
CA ILE A 206 -31.53 21.85 -8.86
C ILE A 206 -31.05 22.18 -7.44
N PHE A 207 -31.44 21.37 -6.46
CA PHE A 207 -31.14 21.63 -5.05
C PHE A 207 -29.82 21.03 -4.63
N HIS A 208 -29.42 19.94 -5.28
CA HIS A 208 -28.16 19.26 -4.98
C HIS A 208 -27.59 18.59 -6.23
N LEU A 209 -26.26 18.48 -6.25
CA LEU A 209 -25.53 17.84 -7.34
C LEU A 209 -24.55 16.83 -6.74
N GLN A 210 -24.76 15.56 -7.06
CA GLN A 210 -23.89 14.46 -6.67
C GLN A 210 -23.01 14.02 -7.83
N LEU A 211 -21.72 13.89 -7.57
CA LEU A 211 -20.69 13.61 -8.56
C LEU A 211 -19.97 12.30 -8.22
N ALA A 212 -20.03 11.37 -9.13
CA ALA A 212 -19.29 10.14 -9.14
C ALA A 212 -18.90 9.79 -10.57
N ASP A 213 -17.70 9.26 -10.74
CA ASP A 213 -17.25 8.60 -11.96
C ASP A 213 -17.45 7.08 -11.81
N ALA A 214 -17.29 6.33 -12.89
CA ALA A 214 -17.26 4.87 -12.85
C ALA A 214 -16.54 4.31 -14.08
N PRO A 215 -15.93 3.11 -13.99
CA PRO A 215 -15.46 2.40 -15.17
C PRO A 215 -16.66 1.92 -16.00
N GLN A 216 -16.52 1.84 -17.32
CA GLN A 216 -17.58 1.31 -18.19
C GLN A 216 -17.70 -0.20 -17.98
N LEU A 217 -18.72 -0.64 -17.26
CA LEU A 217 -18.98 -2.05 -16.96
C LEU A 217 -20.32 -2.53 -17.54
N LYS A 218 -20.40 -3.83 -17.85
CA LYS A 218 -21.65 -4.50 -18.24
C LYS A 218 -22.06 -5.42 -17.11
N MET A 219 -22.78 -4.87 -16.15
CA MET A 219 -23.23 -5.59 -14.98
C MET A 219 -24.56 -5.02 -14.47
N ASP A 220 -25.13 -5.60 -13.43
CA ASP A 220 -26.28 -5.04 -12.75
C ASP A 220 -25.97 -3.62 -12.23
N VAL A 221 -26.88 -2.68 -12.48
CA VAL A 221 -26.65 -1.28 -12.17
C VAL A 221 -26.57 -1.00 -10.68
N VAL A 222 -27.24 -1.79 -9.84
CA VAL A 222 -27.19 -1.67 -8.37
C VAL A 222 -25.83 -2.10 -7.87
N GLU A 223 -25.31 -3.25 -8.34
CA GLU A 223 -23.97 -3.72 -8.03
C GLU A 223 -22.91 -2.73 -8.51
N TRP A 224 -23.10 -2.22 -9.73
CA TRP A 224 -22.19 -1.20 -10.28
C TRP A 224 -22.18 0.06 -9.42
N SER A 225 -23.35 0.56 -9.03
CA SER A 225 -23.50 1.74 -8.17
C SER A 225 -22.88 1.57 -6.78
N ARG A 226 -23.04 0.40 -6.17
CA ARG A 226 -22.65 0.17 -4.76
C ARG A 226 -21.17 -0.14 -4.56
N HIS A 227 -20.49 -0.67 -5.59
CA HIS A 227 -19.13 -1.20 -5.44
C HIS A 227 -18.10 -0.55 -6.35
N HIS A 228 -18.50 0.09 -7.46
CA HIS A 228 -17.60 0.47 -8.53
C HIS A 228 -17.62 1.96 -8.91
N ARG A 229 -18.25 2.82 -8.11
CA ARG A 229 -18.11 4.26 -8.32
C ARG A 229 -16.68 4.70 -8.02
N LEU A 230 -16.20 5.70 -8.70
CA LEU A 230 -14.86 6.27 -8.58
C LEU A 230 -14.93 7.77 -8.35
N PHE A 231 -13.86 8.33 -7.82
CA PHE A 231 -13.73 9.80 -7.79
C PHE A 231 -13.66 10.35 -9.23
N PRO A 232 -14.20 11.57 -9.46
CA PRO A 232 -14.18 12.21 -10.76
C PRO A 232 -12.83 12.17 -11.46
N GLY A 233 -12.86 11.70 -12.70
CA GLY A 233 -11.68 11.58 -13.55
C GLY A 233 -10.92 10.26 -13.44
N LEU A 234 -11.34 9.33 -12.60
CA LEU A 234 -10.75 7.97 -12.52
C LEU A 234 -11.51 6.94 -13.35
N GLY A 235 -12.73 7.26 -13.76
CA GLY A 235 -13.59 6.41 -14.58
C GLY A 235 -13.62 6.81 -16.06
N SER A 236 -14.75 6.52 -16.67
CA SER A 236 -14.98 6.68 -18.13
C SER A 236 -16.12 7.64 -18.45
N PHE A 237 -16.78 8.23 -17.47
CA PHE A 237 -17.90 9.14 -17.71
C PHE A 237 -17.40 10.52 -18.17
N ASP A 238 -18.13 11.15 -19.11
CA ASP A 238 -17.87 12.54 -19.50
C ASP A 238 -18.46 13.52 -18.46
N LEU A 239 -17.87 13.49 -17.26
CA LEU A 239 -18.26 14.38 -16.16
C LEU A 239 -17.98 15.83 -16.45
N ALA A 240 -17.01 16.17 -17.30
CA ALA A 240 -16.72 17.55 -17.65
C ALA A 240 -17.89 18.19 -18.41
N THR A 241 -18.46 17.48 -19.39
CA THR A 241 -19.65 17.92 -20.13
C THR A 241 -20.89 17.94 -19.22
N PHE A 242 -21.10 16.90 -18.44
CA PHE A 242 -22.19 16.82 -17.47
C PHE A 242 -22.17 18.01 -16.50
N THR A 243 -21.05 18.25 -15.83
CA THR A 243 -20.90 19.36 -14.87
C THR A 243 -21.09 20.71 -15.56
N ARG A 244 -20.54 20.89 -16.76
CA ARG A 244 -20.74 22.12 -17.55
C ARG A 244 -22.21 22.36 -17.86
N ASP A 245 -22.96 21.34 -18.17
CA ASP A 245 -24.39 21.44 -18.47
C ASP A 245 -25.19 21.84 -17.22
N VAL A 246 -24.87 21.27 -16.06
CA VAL A 246 -25.49 21.66 -14.78
C VAL A 246 -25.14 23.09 -14.41
N LEU A 247 -23.85 23.48 -14.47
CA LEU A 247 -23.42 24.83 -14.14
C LEU A 247 -24.03 25.88 -15.09
N GLY A 248 -24.20 25.51 -16.36
CA GLY A 248 -24.86 26.35 -17.38
C GLY A 248 -26.32 26.69 -17.11
N THR A 249 -26.99 25.96 -16.19
CA THR A 249 -28.36 26.30 -15.73
C THR A 249 -28.42 27.49 -14.76
N GLY A 250 -27.28 27.92 -14.25
CA GLY A 250 -27.20 28.85 -13.13
C GLY A 250 -27.31 28.17 -11.76
N TYR A 251 -27.03 26.87 -11.70
CA TYR A 251 -26.89 26.16 -10.40
C TYR A 251 -25.81 26.81 -9.55
N ALA A 252 -26.13 27.07 -8.28
CA ALA A 252 -25.24 27.75 -7.32
C ALA A 252 -24.99 26.91 -6.04
N GLY A 253 -25.47 25.69 -6.01
CA GLY A 253 -25.28 24.76 -4.89
C GLY A 253 -23.89 24.11 -4.88
N PRO A 254 -23.63 23.18 -3.96
CA PRO A 254 -22.34 22.51 -3.80
C PRO A 254 -22.03 21.54 -4.94
N LEU A 255 -20.75 21.40 -5.25
CA LEU A 255 -20.23 20.24 -5.96
C LEU A 255 -19.98 19.14 -4.93
N SER A 256 -20.82 18.13 -4.91
CA SER A 256 -20.78 17.09 -3.88
C SER A 256 -20.29 15.76 -4.42
N LEU A 257 -19.45 15.07 -3.67
CA LEU A 257 -19.05 13.70 -3.96
C LEU A 257 -20.01 12.72 -3.32
N GLU A 258 -20.54 11.77 -4.12
CA GLU A 258 -21.23 10.59 -3.61
C GLU A 258 -20.68 9.32 -4.26
N VAL A 259 -19.70 8.71 -3.63
CA VAL A 259 -18.95 7.58 -4.19
C VAL A 259 -19.04 6.38 -3.28
N PHE A 260 -19.72 5.33 -3.75
CA PHE A 260 -19.74 4.01 -3.13
C PHE A 260 -18.65 3.15 -3.75
N ASN A 261 -17.61 2.85 -2.96
CA ASN A 261 -16.48 2.05 -3.41
C ASN A 261 -15.91 1.26 -2.23
N ASP A 262 -15.68 -0.03 -2.44
CA ASP A 262 -15.22 -0.93 -1.38
C ASP A 262 -13.79 -0.63 -0.91
N VAL A 263 -12.93 -0.14 -1.81
CA VAL A 263 -11.55 0.23 -1.47
C VAL A 263 -11.54 1.52 -0.65
N TYR A 264 -12.24 2.57 -1.10
CA TYR A 264 -12.25 3.87 -0.41
C TYR A 264 -12.85 3.78 1.00
N ARG A 265 -13.84 2.89 1.18
CA ARG A 265 -14.47 2.65 2.50
C ARG A 265 -13.61 1.83 3.46
N GLN A 266 -12.43 1.39 3.03
CA GLN A 266 -11.42 0.71 3.85
C GLN A 266 -10.09 1.48 3.90
N ALA A 267 -9.93 2.53 3.08
CA ALA A 267 -8.75 3.38 3.03
C ALA A 267 -8.69 4.35 4.23
N ASP A 268 -7.54 4.99 4.44
CA ASP A 268 -7.42 6.11 5.40
C ASP A 268 -8.39 7.23 5.00
N PRO A 269 -9.35 7.62 5.86
CA PRO A 269 -10.35 8.63 5.53
C PRO A 269 -9.74 9.98 5.20
N ARG A 270 -8.59 10.34 5.77
CA ARG A 270 -7.91 11.62 5.49
C ARG A 270 -7.38 11.64 4.07
N GLN A 271 -6.78 10.54 3.64
CA GLN A 271 -6.25 10.41 2.30
C GLN A 271 -7.38 10.36 1.27
N ALA A 272 -8.42 9.56 1.52
CA ALA A 272 -9.60 9.51 0.65
C ALA A 272 -10.28 10.88 0.51
N ALA A 273 -10.36 11.68 1.59
CA ALA A 273 -10.89 13.03 1.54
C ALA A 273 -10.01 13.98 0.71
N ILE A 274 -8.67 13.88 0.82
CA ILE A 274 -7.74 14.67 -0.01
C ILE A 274 -7.93 14.31 -1.49
N ASP A 275 -8.02 13.05 -1.83
CA ASP A 275 -8.18 12.60 -3.21
C ASP A 275 -9.56 12.98 -3.77
N GLY A 276 -10.60 12.87 -2.95
CA GLY A 276 -11.93 13.36 -3.28
C GLY A 276 -11.93 14.87 -3.58
N MET A 277 -11.34 15.68 -2.73
CA MET A 277 -11.20 17.14 -2.96
C MET A 277 -10.39 17.42 -4.23
N ARG A 278 -9.25 16.75 -4.41
CA ARG A 278 -8.40 16.89 -5.60
C ARG A 278 -9.18 16.57 -6.87
N SER A 279 -10.02 15.55 -6.84
CA SER A 279 -10.85 15.15 -7.99
C SER A 279 -11.91 16.20 -8.36
N LEU A 280 -12.56 16.81 -7.36
CA LEU A 280 -13.51 17.91 -7.60
C LEU A 280 -12.84 19.16 -8.16
N LEU A 281 -11.67 19.51 -7.63
CA LEU A 281 -10.89 20.65 -8.13
C LEU A 281 -10.50 20.45 -9.60
N MET A 282 -10.11 19.26 -9.98
CA MET A 282 -9.80 18.91 -11.38
C MET A 282 -11.04 18.89 -12.25
N LEU A 283 -12.16 18.37 -11.75
CA LEU A 283 -13.41 18.34 -12.50
C LEU A 283 -13.89 19.75 -12.81
N GLN A 284 -13.86 20.64 -11.81
CA GLN A 284 -14.19 22.03 -12.00
C GLN A 284 -13.26 22.69 -13.04
N GLU A 285 -11.95 22.45 -12.95
CA GLU A 285 -10.98 22.90 -13.94
C GLU A 285 -11.35 22.47 -15.37
N SER A 286 -11.86 21.25 -15.52
CA SER A 286 -12.20 20.67 -16.82
C SER A 286 -13.55 21.16 -17.36
N ALA A 287 -14.48 21.51 -16.47
CA ALA A 287 -15.81 22.00 -16.80
C ALA A 287 -15.87 23.50 -17.12
N GLU A 288 -14.96 24.31 -16.56
CA GLU A 288 -14.93 25.76 -16.77
C GLU A 288 -14.47 26.15 -18.19
N PRO A 289 -15.00 27.25 -18.76
CA PRO A 289 -14.49 27.80 -20.02
C PRO A 289 -13.00 28.15 -19.91
N ARG A 290 -12.30 28.18 -21.04
CA ARG A 290 -10.87 28.48 -21.12
C ARG A 290 -10.54 29.97 -20.88
N GLU A 291 -10.94 30.50 -19.73
CA GLU A 291 -10.62 31.85 -19.35
C GLU A 291 -9.26 31.97 -18.65
N PRO A 292 -8.55 33.13 -18.71
CA PRO A 292 -7.21 33.28 -18.17
C PRO A 292 -7.12 33.23 -16.64
N VAL A 293 -8.20 33.51 -15.92
CA VAL A 293 -8.27 33.41 -14.44
C VAL A 293 -9.37 32.43 -14.07
N ARG A 294 -9.03 31.38 -13.34
CA ARG A 294 -9.98 30.32 -12.93
C ARG A 294 -10.67 30.69 -11.63
N ALA A 295 -11.93 30.32 -11.49
CA ALA A 295 -12.73 30.58 -10.29
C ALA A 295 -12.12 29.92 -9.03
N ASN A 296 -11.51 28.71 -9.15
CA ASN A 296 -10.91 28.00 -8.03
C ASN A 296 -9.47 28.43 -7.70
N GLY A 297 -8.88 29.37 -8.43
CA GLY A 297 -7.54 29.89 -8.19
C GLY A 297 -6.39 28.91 -8.43
N ILE A 298 -6.64 27.73 -9.03
CA ILE A 298 -5.59 26.77 -9.36
C ILE A 298 -4.88 27.20 -10.65
N PRO A 299 -3.55 27.35 -10.65
CA PRO A 299 -2.81 27.65 -11.87
C PRO A 299 -2.95 26.52 -12.88
N ARG A 300 -2.95 26.88 -14.17
CA ARG A 300 -2.86 25.85 -15.22
C ARG A 300 -1.55 25.07 -15.08
N ALA A 301 -1.60 23.78 -15.39
CA ALA A 301 -0.37 22.97 -15.45
C ALA A 301 0.57 23.55 -16.50
N PRO A 302 1.80 23.93 -16.15
CA PRO A 302 2.81 24.31 -17.12
C PRO A 302 3.10 23.17 -18.09
N SER A 303 3.57 23.50 -19.30
CA SER A 303 4.03 22.47 -20.24
C SER A 303 5.26 21.76 -19.71
N LEU A 304 5.34 20.44 -19.94
CA LEU A 304 6.45 19.61 -19.53
C LEU A 304 7.35 19.30 -20.74
N GLY A 305 8.68 19.32 -20.51
CA GLY A 305 9.70 19.07 -21.54
C GLY A 305 10.33 17.68 -21.48
N GLY A 306 9.96 16.87 -20.47
CA GLY A 306 10.49 15.52 -20.29
C GLY A 306 10.91 15.22 -18.85
N ILE A 307 11.55 14.06 -18.68
CA ILE A 307 12.13 13.63 -17.41
C ILE A 307 13.57 14.10 -17.37
N VAL A 308 13.90 14.97 -16.41
CA VAL A 308 15.23 15.55 -16.26
C VAL A 308 16.21 14.59 -15.62
N PHE A 309 15.79 13.94 -14.53
CA PHE A 309 16.51 12.85 -13.90
C PHE A 309 15.56 11.92 -13.17
N THR A 310 16.01 10.68 -12.96
CA THR A 310 15.40 9.73 -12.04
C THR A 310 16.39 9.41 -10.95
N GLU A 311 15.97 9.50 -9.69
CA GLU A 311 16.80 9.18 -8.53
C GLU A 311 16.44 7.80 -7.99
N LEU A 312 17.47 7.00 -7.78
CA LEU A 312 17.40 5.65 -7.25
C LEU A 312 17.96 5.65 -5.82
N ALA A 313 17.13 5.24 -4.87
CA ALA A 313 17.60 4.88 -3.54
C ALA A 313 18.39 3.57 -3.66
N VAL A 314 19.62 3.57 -3.18
CA VAL A 314 20.54 2.43 -3.19
C VAL A 314 21.20 2.27 -1.82
N ASP A 315 21.69 1.07 -1.54
CA ASP A 315 22.50 0.78 -0.36
C ASP A 315 23.90 0.24 -0.75
N GLU A 316 24.72 -0.09 0.22
CA GLU A 316 26.09 -0.61 0.02
C GLU A 316 26.12 -1.88 -0.86
N VAL A 317 25.02 -2.65 -0.93
CA VAL A 317 24.91 -3.89 -1.71
C VAL A 317 24.39 -3.63 -3.12
N SER A 318 23.35 -2.83 -3.25
CA SER A 318 22.68 -2.56 -4.53
C SER A 318 23.39 -1.50 -5.36
N GLU A 319 24.07 -0.51 -4.75
CA GLU A 319 24.80 0.55 -5.48
C GLU A 319 25.83 -0.02 -6.48
N PRO A 320 26.75 -0.93 -6.10
CA PRO A 320 27.74 -1.48 -7.04
C PRO A 320 27.10 -2.27 -8.18
N LEU A 321 25.96 -2.93 -7.93
CA LEU A 321 25.23 -3.67 -8.95
C LEU A 321 24.61 -2.73 -9.98
N VAL A 322 23.92 -1.69 -9.50
CA VAL A 322 23.29 -0.68 -10.36
C VAL A 322 24.36 0.08 -11.15
N ALA A 323 25.46 0.51 -10.51
CA ALA A 323 26.57 1.23 -11.15
C ALA A 323 27.23 0.40 -12.26
N ARG A 324 27.49 -0.90 -12.03
CA ARG A 324 28.02 -1.81 -13.07
C ARG A 324 27.04 -1.94 -14.24
N THR A 325 25.76 -2.08 -13.95
CA THR A 325 24.74 -2.18 -14.99
C THR A 325 24.64 -0.90 -15.80
N LEU A 326 24.62 0.27 -15.16
CA LEU A 326 24.63 1.56 -15.87
C LEU A 326 25.88 1.70 -16.76
N THR A 327 27.07 1.28 -16.28
CA THR A 327 28.29 1.26 -17.10
C THR A 327 28.13 0.36 -18.33
N ALA A 328 27.56 -0.84 -18.16
CA ALA A 328 27.33 -1.78 -19.25
C ALA A 328 26.24 -1.29 -20.23
N LEU A 329 25.31 -0.47 -19.76
CA LEU A 329 24.35 0.23 -20.62
C LEU A 329 24.96 1.47 -21.31
N GLY A 330 26.23 1.81 -21.07
CA GLY A 330 26.94 2.92 -21.67
C GLY A 330 26.91 4.24 -20.92
N PHE A 331 26.29 4.28 -19.73
CA PHE A 331 26.29 5.46 -18.87
C PHE A 331 27.70 5.74 -18.29
N VAL A 332 27.96 7.00 -18.03
CA VAL A 332 29.21 7.47 -17.42
C VAL A 332 28.88 8.12 -16.07
N HIS A 333 29.62 7.73 -15.02
CA HIS A 333 29.62 8.46 -13.76
C HIS A 333 30.28 9.82 -13.99
N SER A 334 29.49 10.85 -14.20
CA SER A 334 29.93 12.19 -14.62
C SER A 334 30.06 13.18 -13.47
N GLY A 335 29.44 12.96 -12.33
CA GLY A 335 29.43 13.87 -11.21
C GLY A 335 29.18 13.23 -9.86
N GLN A 336 29.75 13.83 -8.80
CA GLN A 336 29.50 13.51 -7.41
C GLN A 336 28.90 14.74 -6.73
N HIS A 337 27.77 14.60 -6.05
CA HIS A 337 27.17 15.71 -5.32
C HIS A 337 28.13 16.23 -4.24
N ARG A 338 28.22 17.57 -4.10
CA ARG A 338 29.24 18.23 -3.27
C ARG A 338 29.04 17.99 -1.76
N SER A 339 27.80 17.83 -1.31
CA SER A 339 27.44 17.73 0.12
C SER A 339 26.69 16.45 0.50
N LYS A 340 26.23 15.66 -0.49
CA LYS A 340 25.39 14.48 -0.26
C LYS A 340 26.02 13.25 -0.94
N PRO A 341 25.80 12.03 -0.46
CA PRO A 341 26.29 10.81 -1.09
C PRO A 341 25.37 10.44 -2.29
N VAL A 342 25.39 11.30 -3.32
CA VAL A 342 24.60 11.14 -4.54
C VAL A 342 25.51 11.20 -5.75
N GLN A 343 25.49 10.15 -6.57
CA GLN A 343 26.24 10.06 -7.82
C GLN A 343 25.37 10.46 -8.99
N LEU A 344 25.94 11.14 -9.98
CA LEU A 344 25.29 11.48 -11.24
C LEU A 344 25.83 10.60 -12.37
N TRP A 345 24.93 9.86 -13.01
CA TRP A 345 25.22 9.01 -14.17
C TRP A 345 24.48 9.54 -15.38
N GLN A 346 25.20 9.66 -16.52
CA GLN A 346 24.66 10.30 -17.72
C GLN A 346 24.98 9.54 -19.00
N GLN A 347 24.02 9.54 -19.93
CA GLN A 347 24.20 9.18 -21.33
C GLN A 347 23.13 9.89 -22.17
N GLY A 348 23.52 10.59 -23.24
CA GLY A 348 22.63 11.48 -23.98
C GLY A 348 21.98 12.50 -23.03
N SER A 349 20.69 12.65 -23.09
CA SER A 349 19.91 13.46 -22.13
C SER A 349 19.42 12.67 -20.93
N ALA A 350 19.62 11.33 -20.86
CA ALA A 350 19.23 10.52 -19.74
C ALA A 350 20.15 10.71 -18.53
N ARG A 351 19.56 10.91 -17.35
CA ARG A 351 20.30 11.12 -16.10
C ARG A 351 19.71 10.26 -15.00
N ILE A 352 20.58 9.50 -14.34
CA ILE A 352 20.25 8.68 -13.18
C ILE A 352 21.08 9.16 -11.99
N LEU A 353 20.41 9.42 -10.87
CA LEU A 353 21.05 9.73 -9.60
C LEU A 353 21.04 8.47 -8.72
N LEU A 354 22.18 8.09 -8.16
CA LEU A 354 22.27 7.04 -7.13
C LEU A 354 22.42 7.70 -5.77
N ASN A 355 21.44 7.54 -4.91
CA ASN A 355 21.39 8.15 -3.57
C ASN A 355 21.49 7.08 -2.50
N SER A 356 22.62 7.01 -1.79
CA SER A 356 22.87 6.07 -0.70
C SER A 356 22.42 6.59 0.69
N ALA A 357 21.93 7.82 0.76
CA ALA A 357 21.35 8.41 1.98
C ALA A 357 19.85 8.71 1.84
N SER A 358 19.16 8.09 0.88
CA SER A 358 17.72 8.29 0.71
C SER A 358 16.97 7.91 1.97
N LEU A 359 16.03 8.76 2.38
CA LEU A 359 15.14 8.49 3.51
C LEU A 359 14.11 7.39 3.19
N ARG A 360 13.96 7.02 1.93
CA ARG A 360 13.10 5.90 1.55
C ARG A 360 13.70 4.60 2.06
N THR A 361 13.03 3.99 3.03
CA THR A 361 13.43 2.68 3.54
C THR A 361 13.22 1.63 2.47
N VAL A 362 14.29 1.14 1.88
CA VAL A 362 14.27 -0.02 0.98
C VAL A 362 14.82 -1.24 1.70
N ALA A 363 14.33 -2.41 1.37
CA ALA A 363 14.89 -3.64 1.93
C ALA A 363 16.38 -3.77 1.54
N PRO A 364 17.24 -4.31 2.40
CA PRO A 364 18.67 -4.47 2.11
C PRO A 364 18.92 -5.16 0.75
N GLY A 365 19.89 -4.66 -0.01
CA GLY A 365 20.21 -5.14 -1.35
C GLY A 365 19.19 -4.74 -2.44
N THR A 366 18.24 -3.88 -2.12
CA THR A 366 17.20 -3.42 -3.05
C THR A 366 17.49 -2.00 -3.54
N ALA A 367 17.40 -1.78 -4.85
CA ALA A 367 17.33 -0.44 -5.42
C ALA A 367 15.86 -0.11 -5.77
N ALA A 368 15.47 1.16 -5.61
CA ALA A 368 14.12 1.63 -5.94
C ALA A 368 14.13 3.08 -6.42
N ILE A 369 13.20 3.42 -7.31
CA ILE A 369 12.94 4.80 -7.69
C ILE A 369 12.43 5.54 -6.45
N CYS A 370 13.12 6.59 -6.04
CA CYS A 370 12.74 7.42 -4.89
C CYS A 370 12.39 8.85 -5.28
N ALA A 371 12.84 9.31 -6.45
CA ALA A 371 12.46 10.62 -6.95
C ALA A 371 12.49 10.70 -8.48
N VAL A 372 11.69 11.60 -9.00
CA VAL A 372 11.61 11.93 -10.43
C VAL A 372 11.63 13.45 -10.57
N ALA A 373 12.47 13.98 -11.44
CA ALA A 373 12.45 15.39 -11.81
C ALA A 373 11.84 15.56 -13.20
N VAL A 374 10.90 16.49 -13.30
CA VAL A 374 10.27 16.85 -14.57
C VAL A 374 10.71 18.24 -15.02
N ASP A 375 10.99 18.37 -16.31
CA ASP A 375 11.22 19.68 -16.94
C ASP A 375 9.90 20.42 -17.02
N SER A 376 9.78 21.51 -16.29
CA SER A 376 8.60 22.36 -16.29
C SER A 376 8.93 23.70 -16.91
N SER A 377 8.08 24.19 -17.81
CA SER A 377 8.21 25.54 -18.36
C SER A 377 8.13 26.64 -17.30
N ASP A 378 7.52 26.35 -16.14
CA ASP A 378 7.49 27.21 -14.94
C ASP A 378 7.45 26.34 -13.67
N PRO A 379 8.62 26.02 -13.08
CA PRO A 379 8.70 25.20 -11.86
C PRO A 379 7.97 25.79 -10.65
N ALA A 380 7.93 27.13 -10.54
CA ALA A 380 7.26 27.78 -9.42
C ALA A 380 5.73 27.63 -9.52
N VAL A 381 5.18 27.82 -10.72
CA VAL A 381 3.75 27.60 -10.99
C VAL A 381 3.40 26.11 -10.84
N SER A 382 4.27 25.18 -11.23
CA SER A 382 4.04 23.74 -11.00
C SER A 382 3.97 23.41 -9.51
N ALA A 383 4.86 23.99 -8.71
CA ALA A 383 4.86 23.79 -7.26
C ALA A 383 3.62 24.41 -6.59
N GLU A 384 3.22 25.62 -7.00
CA GLU A 384 2.00 26.26 -6.53
C GLU A 384 0.76 25.42 -6.89
N ARG A 385 0.67 24.93 -8.14
CA ARG A 385 -0.40 24.02 -8.56
C ARG A 385 -0.45 22.78 -7.68
N ALA A 386 0.68 22.12 -7.47
CA ALA A 386 0.77 20.92 -6.64
C ALA A 386 0.25 21.20 -5.21
N GLN A 387 0.66 22.30 -4.61
CA GLN A 387 0.21 22.70 -3.28
C GLN A 387 -1.29 23.00 -3.23
N ARG A 388 -1.82 23.71 -4.24
CA ARG A 388 -3.27 23.97 -4.37
C ARG A 388 -4.09 22.69 -4.54
N LEU A 389 -3.47 21.64 -5.14
CA LEU A 389 -4.05 20.32 -5.29
C LEU A 389 -3.71 19.39 -4.12
N LEU A 390 -3.37 19.96 -2.96
CA LEU A 390 -3.14 19.23 -1.71
C LEU A 390 -1.99 18.20 -1.77
N ALA A 391 -1.01 18.40 -2.63
CA ALA A 391 0.19 17.59 -2.64
C ALA A 391 1.10 18.00 -1.46
N PRO A 392 1.61 17.04 -0.65
CA PRO A 392 2.53 17.36 0.44
C PRO A 392 3.83 17.97 -0.10
N VAL A 393 4.14 19.19 0.31
CA VAL A 393 5.42 19.84 -0.02
C VAL A 393 6.51 19.22 0.84
N LEU A 394 7.60 18.76 0.19
CA LEU A 394 8.72 18.17 0.90
C LEU A 394 9.61 19.25 1.52
N PRO A 395 10.10 19.02 2.77
CA PRO A 395 11.02 19.94 3.41
C PRO A 395 12.33 20.05 2.60
N ARG A 396 12.81 21.24 2.37
CA ARG A 396 14.04 21.50 1.63
C ARG A 396 15.24 21.48 2.58
N VAL A 397 16.02 20.38 2.53
CA VAL A 397 17.30 20.28 3.23
C VAL A 397 18.40 20.58 2.21
N ARG A 398 18.92 21.83 2.19
CA ARG A 398 19.95 22.27 1.26
C ARG A 398 20.95 23.22 1.92
N GLN A 399 22.16 23.23 1.38
CA GLN A 399 23.15 24.26 1.70
C GLN A 399 22.80 25.59 0.97
N PRO A 400 23.27 26.74 1.42
CA PRO A 400 22.93 28.04 0.83
C PRO A 400 23.27 28.18 -0.67
N ASP A 401 24.27 27.46 -1.13
CA ASP A 401 24.78 27.45 -2.52
C ASP A 401 24.17 26.32 -3.40
N GLU A 402 23.40 25.42 -2.83
CA GLU A 402 22.71 24.37 -3.58
C GLU A 402 21.48 24.92 -4.32
N ALA A 403 21.12 24.25 -5.40
CA ALA A 403 19.95 24.56 -6.19
C ALA A 403 18.65 24.48 -5.35
N ASP A 404 17.76 25.44 -5.55
CA ASP A 404 16.46 25.46 -4.89
C ASP A 404 15.40 24.78 -5.76
N LEU A 405 15.27 23.46 -5.59
CA LEU A 405 14.29 22.67 -6.32
C LEU A 405 13.01 22.49 -5.51
N ALA A 406 11.88 22.96 -6.04
CA ALA A 406 10.60 22.68 -5.45
C ALA A 406 10.26 21.20 -5.65
N SER A 407 9.76 20.55 -4.58
CA SER A 407 9.39 19.14 -4.63
C SER A 407 8.17 18.83 -3.78
N VAL A 408 7.41 17.84 -4.23
CA VAL A 408 6.23 17.32 -3.54
C VAL A 408 6.32 15.80 -3.43
N ALA A 409 5.62 15.23 -2.45
CA ALA A 409 5.54 13.78 -2.32
C ALA A 409 4.32 13.25 -3.09
N ALA A 410 4.54 12.24 -3.92
CA ALA A 410 3.47 11.39 -4.42
C ALA A 410 2.99 10.44 -3.30
N PRO A 411 1.76 9.89 -3.40
CA PRO A 411 1.19 9.00 -2.36
C PRO A 411 2.06 7.78 -2.06
N ASP A 412 2.74 7.23 -3.07
CA ASP A 412 3.69 6.11 -2.93
C ASP A 412 5.03 6.51 -2.27
N GLY A 413 5.19 7.77 -1.89
CA GLY A 413 6.40 8.33 -1.30
C GLY A 413 7.48 8.72 -2.29
N THR A 414 7.23 8.64 -3.60
CA THR A 414 8.16 9.14 -4.62
C THR A 414 8.17 10.68 -4.60
N ALA A 415 9.36 11.27 -4.51
CA ALA A 415 9.51 12.72 -4.61
C ALA A 415 9.40 13.17 -6.07
N VAL A 416 8.61 14.19 -6.33
CA VAL A 416 8.50 14.82 -7.65
C VAL A 416 9.11 16.21 -7.58
N PHE A 417 10.19 16.42 -8.33
CA PHE A 417 10.90 17.69 -8.45
C PHE A 417 10.46 18.44 -9.70
N PHE A 418 10.32 19.75 -9.59
CA PHE A 418 10.06 20.63 -10.70
C PHE A 418 11.33 21.46 -10.98
N CYS A 419 11.87 21.36 -12.18
CA CYS A 419 13.08 22.09 -12.59
C CYS A 419 13.05 22.45 -14.07
N ARG A 420 14.05 23.17 -14.55
CA ARG A 420 14.28 23.42 -15.97
C ARG A 420 15.49 22.61 -16.45
N ALA A 421 15.35 21.93 -17.60
CA ALA A 421 16.43 21.15 -18.19
C ALA A 421 17.51 22.04 -18.85
N ALA A 422 17.12 23.20 -19.35
CA ALA A 422 17.95 24.05 -20.22
C ALA A 422 18.94 24.98 -19.48
N ALA A 423 19.01 24.96 -18.15
CA ALA A 423 19.90 25.85 -17.39
C ALA A 423 21.20 25.12 -16.99
N GLU A 424 22.13 24.91 -17.90
CA GLU A 424 23.39 24.21 -17.62
C GLU A 424 24.25 24.94 -16.58
N ASP A 425 24.27 26.28 -16.55
CA ASP A 425 25.13 27.06 -15.64
C ASP A 425 24.46 27.48 -14.32
N GLU A 426 23.15 27.47 -14.19
CA GLU A 426 22.43 27.94 -12.99
C GLU A 426 21.49 26.85 -12.41
N GLY A 427 21.42 25.67 -13.01
CA GLY A 427 20.50 24.60 -12.64
C GLY A 427 21.01 23.69 -11.52
N TRP A 428 20.26 22.64 -11.26
CA TRP A 428 20.56 21.63 -10.25
C TRP A 428 21.88 20.88 -10.46
N ALA A 429 22.38 20.80 -11.71
CA ALA A 429 23.63 20.11 -12.05
C ALA A 429 24.87 20.78 -11.44
N ARG A 430 24.80 22.06 -11.10
CA ARG A 430 25.89 22.78 -10.40
C ARG A 430 26.23 22.20 -9.02
N ASP A 431 25.28 21.46 -8.40
CA ASP A 431 25.50 20.82 -7.10
C ASP A 431 26.46 19.63 -7.18
N PHE A 432 26.83 19.20 -8.41
CA PHE A 432 27.73 18.09 -8.65
C PHE A 432 29.13 18.55 -9.04
N ALA A 433 30.11 17.98 -8.36
CA ALA A 433 31.51 18.08 -8.79
C ALA A 433 31.76 17.07 -9.92
N LEU A 434 32.25 17.53 -11.06
CA LEU A 434 32.53 16.68 -12.21
C LEU A 434 33.65 15.67 -11.90
N THR A 435 33.50 14.43 -12.36
CA THR A 435 34.50 13.35 -12.19
C THR A 435 35.64 13.42 -13.26
N GLY A 436 35.57 14.38 -14.16
CA GLY A 436 36.52 14.51 -15.30
C GLY A 436 36.24 13.54 -16.46
N ARG A 437 35.17 12.78 -16.39
CA ARG A 437 34.68 11.91 -17.47
C ARG A 437 33.46 12.57 -18.12
N PRO A 438 33.62 13.19 -19.31
CA PRO A 438 32.49 13.81 -19.98
C PRO A 438 31.46 12.74 -20.39
N PRO A 439 30.17 13.05 -20.33
CA PRO A 439 29.14 12.17 -20.90
C PRO A 439 29.42 12.01 -22.40
N ARG A 440 29.10 10.82 -22.93
CA ARG A 440 29.23 10.60 -24.39
C ARG A 440 28.12 11.38 -25.07
N SER A 441 28.48 12.27 -25.99
CA SER A 441 27.49 13.05 -26.78
C SER A 441 26.75 12.17 -27.80
N GLU A 442 27.43 11.14 -28.30
CA GLU A 442 26.81 10.07 -29.13
C GLU A 442 26.79 8.79 -28.32
N GLY A 443 25.65 8.55 -27.64
CA GLY A 443 25.43 7.38 -26.80
C GLY A 443 24.54 6.37 -27.47
N LEU A 444 24.47 5.19 -26.87
CA LEU A 444 23.47 4.16 -27.21
C LEU A 444 22.04 4.57 -26.82
N VAL A 445 21.92 5.50 -25.87
CA VAL A 445 20.69 6.03 -25.31
C VAL A 445 20.62 7.53 -25.57
N THR A 446 19.47 8.00 -26.01
CA THR A 446 19.24 9.43 -26.33
C THR A 446 18.59 10.20 -25.17
N GLY A 447 17.77 9.53 -24.35
CA GLY A 447 17.07 10.15 -23.23
C GLY A 447 16.26 9.15 -22.38
N THR A 448 15.46 9.65 -21.45
CA THR A 448 14.49 8.86 -20.69
C THR A 448 13.15 8.88 -21.44
N ASP A 449 12.61 7.71 -21.80
CA ASP A 449 11.32 7.58 -22.48
C ASP A 449 10.16 7.60 -21.48
N HIS A 450 10.21 6.73 -20.47
CA HIS A 450 9.16 6.66 -19.44
C HIS A 450 9.64 6.03 -18.13
N ILE A 451 8.78 6.13 -17.12
CA ILE A 451 8.96 5.47 -15.83
C ILE A 451 7.78 4.56 -15.58
N SER A 452 8.05 3.38 -15.05
CA SER A 452 7.03 2.42 -14.67
C SER A 452 7.10 2.13 -13.18
N LEU A 453 5.98 2.32 -12.49
CA LEU A 453 5.80 2.07 -11.07
C LEU A 453 4.80 0.95 -10.87
N THR A 454 4.95 0.19 -9.81
CA THR A 454 3.96 -0.80 -9.40
C THR A 454 3.49 -0.47 -8.00
N GLU A 455 2.19 -0.29 -7.87
CA GLU A 455 1.51 0.15 -6.68
C GLU A 455 0.69 -0.99 -6.05
N SER A 456 0.32 -0.82 -4.78
CA SER A 456 -0.70 -1.67 -4.18
C SER A 456 -2.05 -1.42 -4.87
N VAL A 457 -2.98 -2.37 -4.77
CA VAL A 457 -4.33 -2.16 -5.31
C VAL A 457 -5.04 -1.00 -4.60
N ASP A 458 -4.71 -0.81 -3.33
CA ASP A 458 -5.31 0.22 -2.48
C ASP A 458 -4.86 1.64 -2.90
N ASP A 459 -3.62 1.78 -3.36
CA ASP A 459 -3.01 3.07 -3.71
C ASP A 459 -3.09 3.40 -5.21
N PHE A 460 -3.45 2.44 -6.06
CA PHE A 460 -3.35 2.55 -7.52
C PHE A 460 -4.12 3.75 -8.10
N ASP A 461 -5.38 3.90 -7.73
CA ASP A 461 -6.21 5.02 -8.22
C ASP A 461 -5.76 6.36 -7.64
N GLN A 462 -5.29 6.36 -6.39
CA GLN A 462 -4.76 7.53 -5.69
C GLN A 462 -3.50 8.07 -6.36
N VAL A 463 -2.54 7.18 -6.67
CA VAL A 463 -1.30 7.56 -7.36
C VAL A 463 -1.60 8.04 -8.78
N ALA A 464 -2.54 7.38 -9.49
CA ALA A 464 -2.97 7.82 -10.82
C ALA A 464 -3.61 9.22 -10.79
N LEU A 465 -4.48 9.49 -9.82
CA LEU A 465 -5.09 10.81 -9.63
C LEU A 465 -4.04 11.88 -9.31
N PHE A 466 -3.03 11.55 -8.50
CA PHE A 466 -1.95 12.46 -8.16
C PHE A 466 -1.18 12.89 -9.41
N TYR A 467 -0.59 11.95 -10.18
CA TYR A 467 0.20 12.28 -11.36
C TYR A 467 -0.62 13.02 -12.42
N ARG A 468 -1.86 12.61 -12.60
CA ARG A 468 -2.78 13.28 -13.51
C ARG A 468 -3.06 14.73 -13.11
N SER A 469 -3.37 14.97 -11.83
CA SER A 469 -3.77 16.30 -11.34
C SER A 469 -2.58 17.25 -11.20
N VAL A 470 -1.52 16.80 -10.54
CA VAL A 470 -0.37 17.63 -10.18
C VAL A 470 0.45 17.98 -11.41
N LEU A 471 0.74 17.00 -12.26
CA LEU A 471 1.52 17.22 -13.48
C LEU A 471 0.66 17.63 -14.69
N GLY A 472 -0.67 17.58 -14.60
CA GLY A 472 -1.56 17.89 -15.72
C GLY A 472 -1.54 16.82 -16.81
N LEU A 473 -1.19 15.57 -16.47
CA LEU A 473 -1.14 14.47 -17.42
C LEU A 473 -2.55 14.00 -17.81
N ARG A 474 -2.66 13.43 -19.00
CA ARG A 474 -3.85 12.68 -19.43
C ARG A 474 -3.63 11.22 -19.08
N SER A 475 -4.67 10.57 -18.61
CA SER A 475 -4.61 9.15 -18.26
C SER A 475 -5.54 8.36 -19.17
N ASP A 476 -5.02 7.28 -19.72
CA ASP A 476 -5.82 6.34 -20.48
C ASP A 476 -6.67 5.47 -19.53
N PRO A 477 -7.77 4.88 -20.01
CA PRO A 477 -8.49 3.86 -19.25
C PRO A 477 -7.54 2.74 -18.82
N ALA A 478 -7.76 2.23 -17.59
CA ALA A 478 -6.97 1.10 -17.12
C ALA A 478 -7.26 -0.15 -17.97
N THR A 479 -6.20 -0.85 -18.34
CA THR A 479 -6.28 -2.13 -19.04
C THR A 479 -5.94 -3.27 -18.09
N GLU A 480 -6.59 -4.42 -18.27
CA GLU A 480 -6.31 -5.63 -17.49
C GLU A 480 -5.64 -6.68 -18.38
N LEU A 481 -4.54 -7.21 -17.90
CA LEU A 481 -3.72 -8.18 -18.63
C LEU A 481 -3.62 -9.48 -17.82
N ALA A 482 -3.89 -10.61 -18.46
CA ALA A 482 -3.66 -11.92 -17.85
C ALA A 482 -2.15 -12.22 -17.84
N ALA A 483 -1.55 -12.24 -16.68
CA ALA A 483 -0.15 -12.60 -16.48
C ALA A 483 -0.04 -14.02 -15.88
N PRO A 484 1.14 -14.67 -15.96
CA PRO A 484 1.33 -16.02 -15.43
C PRO A 484 1.00 -16.18 -13.94
N PHE A 485 0.91 -15.07 -13.20
CA PHE A 485 0.72 -15.06 -11.75
C PHE A 485 -0.51 -14.27 -11.29
N GLY A 486 -1.46 -14.03 -12.18
CA GLY A 486 -2.69 -13.32 -11.91
C GLY A 486 -2.94 -12.18 -12.89
N LEU A 487 -3.99 -11.43 -12.66
CA LEU A 487 -4.30 -10.22 -13.43
C LEU A 487 -3.38 -9.08 -13.03
N ILE A 488 -2.97 -8.29 -14.02
CA ILE A 488 -2.30 -7.01 -13.83
C ILE A 488 -3.20 -5.94 -14.41
N ARG A 489 -3.48 -4.92 -13.62
CA ARG A 489 -4.11 -3.70 -14.09
C ARG A 489 -3.03 -2.68 -14.37
N SER A 490 -3.05 -2.11 -15.54
CA SER A 490 -2.09 -1.10 -16.00
C SER A 490 -2.81 0.16 -16.45
N ARG A 491 -2.24 1.32 -16.15
CA ARG A 491 -2.73 2.62 -16.60
C ARG A 491 -1.54 3.49 -16.98
N SER A 492 -1.61 4.14 -18.13
CA SER A 492 -0.64 5.15 -18.53
C SER A 492 -1.13 6.56 -18.21
N ALA A 493 -0.18 7.44 -17.91
CA ALA A 493 -0.41 8.86 -17.75
C ALA A 493 0.66 9.63 -18.55
N THR A 494 0.24 10.48 -19.48
CA THR A 494 1.12 11.18 -20.40
C THR A 494 0.72 12.65 -20.54
N ASP A 495 1.71 13.53 -20.74
CA ASP A 495 1.43 14.90 -21.11
C ASP A 495 0.96 14.99 -22.59
N PRO A 496 0.28 16.09 -23.00
CA PRO A 496 -0.24 16.22 -24.36
C PRO A 496 0.80 16.14 -25.48
N GLN A 497 2.05 16.39 -25.18
CA GLN A 497 3.19 16.32 -26.12
C GLN A 497 3.95 14.99 -26.04
N HIS A 498 3.51 14.07 -25.16
CA HIS A 498 4.15 12.77 -24.91
C HIS A 498 5.64 12.86 -24.50
N GLN A 499 6.02 13.94 -23.80
CA GLN A 499 7.38 14.13 -23.29
C GLN A 499 7.58 13.48 -21.92
N VAL A 500 6.54 13.49 -21.08
CA VAL A 500 6.51 12.80 -19.79
C VAL A 500 5.52 11.66 -19.84
N ARG A 501 6.00 10.44 -19.61
CA ARG A 501 5.20 9.22 -19.60
C ARG A 501 5.43 8.46 -18.31
N ILE A 502 4.36 8.11 -17.62
CA ILE A 502 4.39 7.29 -16.39
C ILE A 502 3.40 6.16 -16.57
N THR A 503 3.86 4.92 -16.37
CA THR A 503 2.97 3.76 -16.33
C THR A 503 2.82 3.29 -14.89
N LEU A 504 1.58 3.06 -14.48
CA LEU A 504 1.21 2.55 -13.17
C LEU A 504 0.66 1.14 -13.34
N ASN A 505 1.16 0.22 -12.55
CA ASN A 505 0.75 -1.17 -12.58
C ASN A 505 0.32 -1.63 -11.20
N THR A 506 -0.68 -2.50 -11.11
CA THR A 506 -1.07 -3.17 -9.87
C THR A 506 -1.51 -4.61 -10.14
N ALA A 507 -1.35 -5.46 -9.14
CA ALA A 507 -1.92 -6.81 -9.15
C ALA A 507 -3.15 -6.81 -8.24
N PRO A 508 -4.39 -6.80 -8.78
CA PRO A 508 -5.61 -6.65 -7.99
C PRO A 508 -5.83 -7.72 -6.94
N PHE A 509 -5.30 -8.92 -7.20
CA PHE A 509 -5.48 -10.06 -6.29
C PHE A 509 -4.12 -10.75 -6.05
N ARG A 510 -3.65 -10.71 -4.80
CA ARG A 510 -2.51 -11.51 -4.34
C ARG A 510 -3.00 -12.53 -3.33
N ARG A 511 -2.77 -13.82 -3.60
CA ARG A 511 -3.09 -14.88 -2.67
C ARG A 511 -1.81 -15.42 -2.03
N GLY A 512 -1.42 -14.79 -0.92
CA GLY A 512 -0.28 -15.23 -0.10
C GLY A 512 1.08 -15.18 -0.80
N ALA A 513 2.10 -15.71 -0.14
CA ALA A 513 3.50 -15.74 -0.59
C ALA A 513 3.81 -16.83 -1.63
N TRP A 514 2.80 -17.58 -2.08
CA TRP A 514 3.02 -18.71 -3.01
C TRP A 514 3.43 -18.27 -4.41
N SER A 515 3.07 -17.07 -4.83
CA SER A 515 3.51 -16.55 -6.11
C SER A 515 4.93 -15.98 -5.96
N PRO A 516 5.93 -16.54 -6.66
CA PRO A 516 7.27 -15.98 -6.71
C PRO A 516 7.35 -14.73 -7.59
N ALA A 517 6.26 -13.98 -7.71
CA ALA A 517 6.23 -12.72 -8.42
C ALA A 517 7.23 -11.75 -7.81
N VAL A 518 7.85 -10.94 -8.66
CA VAL A 518 8.69 -9.82 -8.23
C VAL A 518 7.79 -8.85 -7.46
N PRO A 519 8.05 -8.58 -6.17
CA PRO A 519 7.22 -7.64 -5.43
C PRO A 519 7.42 -6.23 -5.98
N ASN A 520 6.33 -5.59 -6.42
CA ASN A 520 6.25 -4.21 -6.87
C ASN A 520 7.41 -3.80 -7.81
N PRO A 521 7.56 -4.44 -9.01
CA PRO A 521 8.64 -4.15 -9.93
C PRO A 521 8.56 -2.71 -10.44
N GLN A 522 9.72 -2.08 -10.58
CA GLN A 522 9.86 -0.72 -11.12
C GLN A 522 10.90 -0.71 -12.23
N HIS A 523 10.72 0.17 -13.22
CA HIS A 523 11.76 0.39 -14.22
C HIS A 523 11.82 1.82 -14.72
N VAL A 524 13.00 2.14 -15.25
CA VAL A 524 13.24 3.33 -16.05
C VAL A 524 13.50 2.87 -17.48
N ALA A 525 12.76 3.43 -18.42
CA ALA A 525 12.91 3.16 -19.84
C ALA A 525 13.71 4.28 -20.51
N PHE A 526 14.73 3.89 -21.27
CA PHE A 526 15.60 4.79 -22.01
C PHE A 526 15.29 4.73 -23.50
N ALA A 527 15.23 5.89 -24.14
CA ALA A 527 15.04 6.00 -25.59
C ALA A 527 16.33 5.71 -26.36
N THR A 528 16.19 5.05 -27.52
CA THR A 528 17.27 4.84 -28.49
C THR A 528 16.73 5.03 -29.90
N ASP A 529 17.63 5.37 -30.84
CA ASP A 529 17.28 5.51 -32.27
C ASP A 529 17.35 4.17 -33.02
N ASP A 530 18.10 3.18 -32.50
CA ASP A 530 18.22 1.83 -33.07
C ASP A 530 18.36 0.78 -31.97
N ALA A 531 17.25 0.12 -31.65
CA ALA A 531 17.20 -0.87 -30.60
C ALA A 531 18.04 -2.12 -30.86
N ILE A 532 18.17 -2.55 -32.14
CA ILE A 532 18.94 -3.73 -32.51
C ILE A 532 20.44 -3.48 -32.32
N THR A 533 20.94 -2.37 -32.89
CA THR A 533 22.35 -1.99 -32.73
C THR A 533 22.66 -1.72 -31.25
N THR A 534 21.78 -1.05 -30.53
CA THR A 534 21.94 -0.77 -29.11
C THR A 534 22.01 -2.02 -28.29
N ALA A 535 21.11 -3.00 -28.51
CA ALA A 535 21.11 -4.27 -27.77
C ALA A 535 22.40 -5.07 -27.97
N ARG A 536 22.95 -5.08 -29.22
CA ARG A 536 24.24 -5.71 -29.53
C ARG A 536 25.38 -5.02 -28.80
N ALA A 537 25.50 -3.71 -28.92
CA ALA A 537 26.54 -2.95 -28.25
C ALA A 537 26.50 -3.08 -26.71
N MET A 538 25.33 -3.02 -26.11
CA MET A 538 25.19 -3.22 -24.68
C MET A 538 25.56 -4.64 -24.23
N ARG A 539 25.25 -5.66 -25.05
CA ARG A 539 25.68 -7.05 -24.77
C ARG A 539 27.21 -7.18 -24.84
N GLU A 540 27.86 -6.55 -25.81
CA GLU A 540 29.32 -6.50 -25.90
C GLU A 540 29.96 -5.81 -24.69
N LEU A 541 29.29 -4.81 -24.12
CA LEU A 541 29.70 -4.16 -22.87
C LEU A 541 29.37 -4.99 -21.60
N GLY A 542 28.75 -6.15 -21.76
CA GLY A 542 28.43 -7.06 -20.65
C GLY A 542 27.13 -6.69 -19.90
N ALA A 543 26.21 -5.97 -20.54
CA ALA A 543 24.90 -5.67 -19.91
C ALA A 543 24.11 -6.93 -19.65
N PRO A 544 23.48 -7.07 -18.47
CA PRO A 544 22.67 -8.23 -18.13
C PRO A 544 21.29 -8.13 -18.79
N LEU A 545 21.25 -8.35 -20.11
CA LEU A 545 20.02 -8.28 -20.88
C LEU A 545 19.14 -9.51 -20.65
N LEU A 546 17.86 -9.28 -20.42
CA LEU A 546 16.86 -10.31 -20.18
C LEU A 546 16.60 -11.13 -21.46
N LYS A 547 16.79 -12.43 -21.40
CA LYS A 547 16.46 -13.32 -22.52
C LYS A 547 14.95 -13.54 -22.59
N ILE A 548 14.37 -13.26 -23.73
CA ILE A 548 12.95 -13.50 -24.03
C ILE A 548 12.76 -14.92 -24.58
N PRO A 549 11.74 -15.65 -24.14
CA PRO A 549 11.45 -17.01 -24.63
C PRO A 549 11.16 -17.07 -26.13
N ASP A 550 11.62 -18.10 -26.81
CA ASP A 550 11.46 -18.26 -28.27
C ASP A 550 9.98 -18.30 -28.69
N ASN A 551 9.10 -18.88 -27.88
CA ASN A 551 7.66 -18.92 -28.13
C ASN A 551 7.03 -17.53 -28.38
N TYR A 552 7.62 -16.46 -27.80
CA TYR A 552 7.17 -15.10 -28.07
C TYR A 552 7.34 -14.72 -29.55
N TYR A 553 8.44 -15.12 -30.17
CA TYR A 553 8.73 -14.79 -31.56
C TYR A 553 7.93 -15.65 -32.53
N ASP A 554 7.60 -16.90 -32.14
CA ASP A 554 6.70 -17.75 -32.92
C ASP A 554 5.27 -17.19 -32.94
N ASP A 555 4.80 -16.66 -31.78
CA ASP A 555 3.52 -15.95 -31.71
C ASP A 555 3.54 -14.59 -32.44
N LEU A 556 4.65 -13.88 -32.34
CA LEU A 556 4.84 -12.59 -33.01
C LEU A 556 4.73 -12.73 -34.53
N ASP A 557 5.38 -13.76 -35.10
CA ASP A 557 5.28 -14.08 -36.52
C ASP A 557 3.85 -14.39 -36.95
N ALA A 558 3.18 -15.23 -36.17
CA ALA A 558 1.78 -15.57 -36.44
C ALA A 558 0.82 -14.37 -36.38
N ARG A 559 1.11 -13.38 -35.52
CA ARG A 559 0.26 -12.19 -35.38
C ARG A 559 0.51 -11.09 -36.39
N LEU A 560 1.77 -10.87 -36.77
CA LEU A 560 2.15 -9.67 -37.50
C LEU A 560 2.76 -9.93 -38.89
N ASP A 561 3.04 -11.19 -39.29
CA ASP A 561 3.63 -11.60 -40.56
C ASP A 561 4.87 -10.72 -40.91
N LEU A 562 5.87 -10.77 -40.04
CA LEU A 562 7.06 -9.94 -40.17
C LEU A 562 8.05 -10.51 -41.21
N PRO A 563 8.84 -9.68 -41.87
CA PRO A 563 9.94 -10.16 -42.71
C PRO A 563 10.86 -11.10 -41.93
N PRO A 564 11.24 -12.26 -42.48
CA PRO A 564 12.04 -13.26 -41.76
C PRO A 564 13.37 -12.73 -41.19
N GLU A 565 13.99 -11.79 -41.89
CA GLU A 565 15.22 -11.15 -41.42
C GLU A 565 15.01 -10.24 -40.21
N GLN A 566 13.90 -9.52 -40.17
CA GLN A 566 13.51 -8.70 -39.04
C GLN A 566 13.18 -9.58 -37.84
N LEU A 567 12.36 -10.62 -38.01
CA LEU A 567 12.01 -11.57 -36.96
C LEU A 567 13.24 -12.25 -36.38
N ALA A 568 14.20 -12.68 -37.23
CA ALA A 568 15.46 -13.26 -36.80
C ALA A 568 16.31 -12.28 -35.97
N ALA A 569 16.40 -11.02 -36.38
CA ALA A 569 17.14 -9.99 -35.66
C ALA A 569 16.51 -9.67 -34.30
N LEU A 570 15.18 -9.62 -34.21
CA LEU A 570 14.45 -9.41 -32.94
C LEU A 570 14.72 -10.59 -31.99
N ARG A 571 14.60 -11.82 -32.47
CA ARG A 571 14.83 -13.06 -31.70
C ARG A 571 16.26 -13.16 -31.20
N GLU A 572 17.24 -12.92 -32.06
CA GLU A 572 18.66 -12.96 -31.70
C GLU A 572 19.00 -11.97 -30.57
N ASN A 573 18.38 -10.78 -30.62
CA ASN A 573 18.69 -9.70 -29.70
C ASN A 573 17.73 -9.60 -28.51
N SER A 574 16.78 -10.54 -28.37
CA SER A 574 15.78 -10.56 -27.28
C SER A 574 14.93 -9.30 -27.22
N ILE A 575 14.56 -8.76 -28.38
CA ILE A 575 13.78 -7.53 -28.55
C ILE A 575 12.31 -7.90 -28.73
N LEU A 576 11.44 -7.26 -27.94
CA LEU A 576 10.00 -7.32 -28.13
C LEU A 576 9.58 -6.25 -29.12
N TYR A 577 8.48 -6.54 -29.82
CA TYR A 577 8.02 -5.70 -30.92
C TYR A 577 6.51 -5.53 -30.90
N ASP A 578 6.08 -4.32 -31.22
CA ASP A 578 4.69 -3.99 -31.47
C ASP A 578 4.57 -2.97 -32.60
N ARG A 579 3.42 -2.89 -33.25
CA ARG A 579 3.10 -1.86 -34.25
C ARG A 579 1.62 -1.54 -34.25
N ASP A 580 1.31 -0.29 -34.55
CA ASP A 580 -0.04 0.19 -34.81
C ASP A 580 -0.09 0.90 -36.19
N GLU A 581 -1.18 1.58 -36.49
CA GLU A 581 -1.37 2.33 -37.71
C GLU A 581 -0.45 3.58 -37.82
N HIS A 582 0.21 3.98 -36.73
CA HIS A 582 1.02 5.19 -36.64
C HIS A 582 2.51 4.90 -36.60
N GLY A 583 2.93 3.71 -36.17
CA GLY A 583 4.35 3.40 -36.08
C GLY A 583 4.69 2.08 -35.40
N GLU A 584 5.95 1.95 -35.01
CA GLU A 584 6.49 0.71 -34.44
C GLU A 584 7.14 0.99 -33.08
N TYR A 585 7.16 -0.05 -32.22
CA TYR A 585 7.75 -0.03 -30.91
C TYR A 585 8.63 -1.26 -30.69
N LEU A 586 9.93 -1.04 -30.56
CA LEU A 586 10.92 -2.05 -30.28
C LEU A 586 11.45 -1.82 -28.88
N HIS A 587 11.52 -2.87 -28.05
CA HIS A 587 12.03 -2.71 -26.70
C HIS A 587 12.65 -3.98 -26.13
N PHE A 588 13.58 -3.81 -25.19
CA PHE A 588 14.22 -4.91 -24.48
C PHE A 588 14.54 -4.50 -23.05
N TYR A 589 14.79 -5.49 -22.20
CA TYR A 589 14.93 -5.29 -20.76
C TYR A 589 16.27 -5.80 -20.24
N THR A 590 16.69 -5.24 -19.10
CA THR A 590 17.73 -5.88 -18.28
C THR A 590 17.09 -6.94 -17.37
N GLU A 591 17.95 -7.82 -16.83
CA GLU A 591 17.59 -8.63 -15.67
C GLU A 591 17.27 -7.72 -14.46
N LEU A 592 16.68 -8.32 -13.40
CA LEU A 592 16.41 -7.59 -12.16
C LEU A 592 17.71 -7.18 -11.46
N LEU A 593 17.76 -5.95 -11.02
CA LEU A 593 18.83 -5.39 -10.20
C LEU A 593 18.36 -5.43 -8.73
N GLY A 594 18.81 -6.43 -8.01
CA GLY A 594 18.26 -6.75 -6.70
C GLY A 594 16.87 -7.37 -6.80
N THR A 595 15.90 -6.82 -6.08
CA THR A 595 14.59 -7.45 -5.92
C THR A 595 13.47 -6.86 -6.78
N ARG A 596 13.58 -5.62 -7.27
CA ARG A 596 12.46 -4.94 -7.92
C ARG A 596 12.80 -4.01 -9.09
N LEU A 597 14.02 -3.49 -9.15
CA LEU A 597 14.42 -2.54 -10.20
C LEU A 597 14.95 -3.27 -11.44
N PHE A 598 14.66 -2.77 -12.62
CA PHE A 598 15.30 -3.12 -13.89
C PHE A 598 15.28 -1.92 -14.83
N PHE A 599 16.00 -1.99 -15.95
CA PHE A 599 15.95 -1.00 -16.99
C PHE A 599 15.32 -1.56 -18.27
N GLU A 600 14.72 -0.67 -19.02
CA GLU A 600 14.17 -0.93 -20.35
C GLU A 600 14.88 -0.02 -21.35
N VAL A 601 15.05 -0.45 -22.58
CA VAL A 601 15.50 0.37 -23.70
C VAL A 601 14.46 0.27 -24.80
N VAL A 602 14.03 1.42 -25.31
CA VAL A 602 12.93 1.52 -26.25
C VAL A 602 13.28 2.34 -27.49
N GLN A 603 12.82 1.87 -28.64
CA GLN A 603 12.80 2.61 -29.89
C GLN A 603 11.36 2.82 -30.34
N ARG A 604 10.97 4.07 -30.56
CA ARG A 604 9.71 4.44 -31.17
C ARG A 604 9.93 5.00 -32.56
N THR A 605 9.20 4.50 -33.54
CA THR A 605 9.22 5.05 -34.90
C THR A 605 7.83 5.52 -35.33
N GLY A 606 7.76 6.43 -36.26
CA GLY A 606 6.50 7.02 -36.71
C GLY A 606 5.82 7.81 -35.59
N GLY A 607 4.56 7.57 -35.37
CA GLY A 607 3.74 8.20 -34.34
C GLY A 607 3.31 7.24 -33.24
N TYR A 608 4.00 6.12 -33.00
CA TYR A 608 3.63 5.15 -31.96
C TYR A 608 3.70 5.75 -30.56
N ILE A 609 2.57 5.78 -29.85
CA ILE A 609 2.44 6.35 -28.51
C ILE A 609 2.24 5.31 -27.39
N GLY A 610 1.91 4.05 -27.74
CA GLY A 610 1.67 2.96 -26.80
C GLY A 610 2.89 2.51 -26.01
N PHE A 611 2.75 1.48 -25.20
CA PHE A 611 3.81 0.90 -24.36
C PHE A 611 4.09 -0.58 -24.70
N GLY A 612 3.92 -0.94 -25.95
CA GLY A 612 4.11 -2.30 -26.48
C GLY A 612 2.84 -3.15 -26.43
N ALA A 613 2.95 -4.34 -27.01
CA ALA A 613 1.86 -5.29 -27.07
C ALA A 613 1.39 -5.75 -25.67
N PRO A 614 0.11 -6.05 -25.48
CA PRO A 614 -0.39 -6.59 -24.21
C PRO A 614 0.37 -7.83 -23.71
N ALA A 615 0.93 -8.63 -24.61
CA ALA A 615 1.75 -9.79 -24.28
C ALA A 615 3.13 -9.46 -23.69
N SER A 616 3.64 -8.23 -23.87
CA SER A 616 4.98 -7.86 -23.45
C SER A 616 5.17 -7.94 -21.93
N ILE A 617 4.20 -7.47 -21.14
CA ILE A 617 4.25 -7.50 -19.68
C ILE A 617 4.26 -8.95 -19.15
N PRO A 618 3.32 -9.84 -19.53
CA PRO A 618 3.34 -11.24 -19.12
C PRO A 618 4.62 -11.99 -19.51
N VAL A 619 5.11 -11.76 -20.72
CA VAL A 619 6.35 -12.39 -21.22
C VAL A 619 7.57 -11.95 -20.41
N ARG A 620 7.72 -10.66 -20.18
CA ARG A 620 8.78 -10.11 -19.31
C ARG A 620 8.71 -10.70 -17.89
N MET A 621 7.53 -10.76 -17.30
CA MET A 621 7.35 -11.32 -15.95
C MET A 621 7.76 -12.80 -15.88
N ALA A 622 7.37 -13.58 -16.89
CA ALA A 622 7.76 -14.98 -16.99
C ALA A 622 9.28 -15.13 -17.15
N ALA A 623 9.90 -14.31 -18.00
CA ALA A 623 11.34 -14.34 -18.24
C ALA A 623 12.13 -13.94 -16.98
N HIS A 624 11.75 -12.86 -16.30
CA HIS A 624 12.38 -12.47 -15.02
C HIS A 624 12.26 -13.57 -13.96
N ARG A 625 11.09 -14.21 -13.86
CA ARG A 625 10.91 -15.36 -12.93
C ARG A 625 11.81 -16.51 -13.30
N GLN A 626 11.82 -16.92 -14.56
CA GLN A 626 12.63 -18.04 -15.01
C GLN A 626 14.12 -17.79 -14.74
N ARG A 627 14.60 -16.58 -15.04
CA ARG A 627 15.99 -16.19 -14.75
C ARG A 627 16.30 -16.26 -13.26
N ARG A 628 15.40 -15.77 -12.43
CA ARG A 628 15.53 -15.85 -10.98
C ARG A 628 15.60 -17.31 -10.49
N LEU A 629 14.74 -18.19 -11.00
CA LEU A 629 14.77 -19.62 -10.66
C LEU A 629 16.04 -20.31 -11.16
N THR A 630 16.61 -19.91 -12.32
CA THR A 630 17.88 -20.45 -12.83
C THR A 630 19.03 -20.02 -11.93
N VAL A 631 19.11 -18.74 -11.56
CA VAL A 631 20.13 -18.26 -10.61
C VAL A 631 20.03 -18.99 -9.28
N LEU A 632 18.81 -19.24 -8.80
CA LEU A 632 18.54 -20.03 -7.61
C LEU A 632 19.05 -21.49 -7.71
N ARG A 633 18.90 -22.07 -8.90
CA ARG A 633 19.28 -23.48 -9.17
C ARG A 633 20.79 -23.64 -9.39
N ASP A 634 21.39 -22.67 -10.10
CA ASP A 634 22.82 -22.73 -10.47
C ASP A 634 23.73 -22.28 -9.31
N HIS A 635 23.21 -21.53 -8.36
CA HIS A 635 23.90 -21.06 -7.17
C HIS A 635 23.02 -21.30 -5.93
N PRO A 636 22.84 -22.57 -5.51
CA PRO A 636 22.04 -22.86 -4.32
C PRO A 636 22.58 -22.20 -3.04
N ALA A 637 23.89 -21.85 -3.05
CA ALA A 637 24.52 -21.04 -1.98
C ALA A 637 24.47 -19.52 -2.26
N GLY A 638 24.12 -19.09 -3.47
CA GLY A 638 24.05 -17.67 -3.86
C GLY A 638 22.71 -16.99 -3.59
N LEU A 639 21.80 -17.71 -2.97
CA LEU A 639 20.52 -17.17 -2.49
C LEU A 639 20.60 -16.48 -1.13
N ASP A 640 21.75 -16.54 -0.50
CA ASP A 640 22.03 -15.78 0.71
C ASP A 640 22.19 -14.26 0.44
N GLY A 641 22.08 -13.83 -0.80
CA GLY A 641 21.89 -12.43 -1.20
C GLY A 641 20.41 -12.04 -1.30
N GLY A 642 19.62 -12.22 -0.21
CA GLY A 642 18.31 -11.61 -0.12
C GLY A 642 17.08 -12.49 0.07
N ALA A 643 17.16 -13.78 0.37
CA ALA A 643 16.10 -14.39 1.15
C ALA A 643 16.24 -13.83 2.56
N THR A 644 15.45 -12.83 2.90
CA THR A 644 15.37 -12.37 4.29
C THR A 644 15.03 -13.58 5.12
N ARG A 645 16.00 -14.06 5.92
CA ARG A 645 15.77 -15.11 6.89
C ARG A 645 14.57 -14.71 7.74
N ASP A 646 13.69 -15.65 7.98
CA ASP A 646 12.54 -15.40 8.81
C ASP A 646 12.96 -15.23 10.27
N TYR A 647 12.56 -14.14 10.88
CA TYR A 647 12.84 -13.86 12.28
C TYR A 647 11.56 -13.93 13.11
N SER A 648 11.66 -14.49 14.32
CA SER A 648 10.64 -14.45 15.36
C SER A 648 11.10 -13.55 16.50
N LEU A 649 10.18 -12.78 17.07
CA LEU A 649 10.39 -12.05 18.31
C LEU A 649 9.97 -12.93 19.47
N ALA A 650 10.92 -13.54 20.17
CA ALA A 650 10.64 -14.31 21.38
C ALA A 650 10.12 -13.39 22.50
N HIS A 651 9.10 -13.81 23.24
CA HIS A 651 8.44 -12.96 24.23
C HIS A 651 9.40 -12.49 25.34
N LEU A 652 10.36 -13.35 25.72
CA LEU A 652 11.36 -13.01 26.73
C LEU A 652 12.19 -11.78 26.37
N THR A 653 12.38 -11.49 25.10
CA THR A 653 13.09 -10.28 24.61
C THR A 653 12.38 -8.99 25.01
N ALA A 654 11.06 -9.00 25.02
CA ALA A 654 10.24 -7.82 25.32
C ALA A 654 9.07 -8.19 26.25
N LEU A 655 9.36 -8.92 27.33
CA LEU A 655 8.38 -9.51 28.24
C LEU A 655 7.45 -8.50 28.94
N SER A 656 7.82 -7.22 28.93
CA SER A 656 6.97 -6.13 29.43
C SER A 656 5.78 -5.80 28.53
N LEU A 657 5.81 -6.24 27.26
CA LEU A 657 4.70 -6.05 26.34
C LEU A 657 3.67 -7.16 26.50
N SER A 658 2.40 -6.81 26.50
CA SER A 658 1.33 -7.82 26.42
C SER A 658 1.35 -8.50 25.04
N PRO A 659 0.74 -9.70 24.88
CA PRO A 659 0.73 -10.40 23.59
C PRO A 659 0.25 -9.54 22.41
N PRO A 660 -0.84 -8.75 22.47
CA PRO A 660 -1.20 -7.82 21.39
C PRO A 660 -0.13 -6.76 21.10
N GLU A 661 0.48 -6.17 22.14
CA GLU A 661 1.54 -5.17 21.98
C GLU A 661 2.83 -5.78 21.41
N LEU A 662 3.13 -7.03 21.75
CA LEU A 662 4.26 -7.78 21.19
C LEU A 662 4.08 -8.03 19.69
N VAL A 663 2.85 -8.39 19.28
CA VAL A 663 2.50 -8.57 17.86
C VAL A 663 2.69 -7.26 17.09
N ASP A 664 2.23 -6.13 17.64
CA ASP A 664 2.42 -4.82 17.03
C ASP A 664 3.91 -4.45 16.93
N ALA A 665 4.67 -4.65 18.02
CA ALA A 665 6.12 -4.38 18.03
C ALA A 665 6.87 -5.24 17.00
N ALA A 666 6.47 -6.51 16.85
CA ALA A 666 7.05 -7.41 15.85
C ALA A 666 6.77 -6.93 14.42
N ALA A 667 5.53 -6.53 14.13
CA ALA A 667 5.14 -6.01 12.83
C ALA A 667 5.89 -4.71 12.49
N GLU A 668 5.93 -3.75 13.42
CA GLU A 668 6.63 -2.48 13.27
C GLU A 668 8.14 -2.67 13.04
N ALA A 669 8.75 -3.68 13.68
CA ALA A 669 10.19 -3.96 13.56
C ALA A 669 10.56 -4.86 12.36
N GLY A 670 9.57 -5.44 11.66
CA GLY A 670 9.79 -6.28 10.48
C GLY A 670 10.16 -7.72 10.81
N TYR A 671 9.66 -8.27 11.90
CA TYR A 671 9.64 -9.71 12.16
C TYR A 671 8.53 -10.37 11.34
N ARG A 672 8.67 -11.66 11.09
CA ARG A 672 7.61 -12.48 10.50
C ARG A 672 6.78 -13.20 11.55
N TYR A 673 7.42 -13.58 12.65
CA TYR A 673 6.83 -14.39 13.69
C TYR A 673 6.98 -13.75 15.08
N VAL A 674 6.16 -14.25 16.01
CA VAL A 674 6.34 -14.05 17.45
C VAL A 674 6.36 -15.40 18.16
N GLY A 675 7.15 -15.51 19.23
CA GLY A 675 7.00 -16.56 20.26
C GLY A 675 6.13 -15.97 21.39
N LEU A 676 5.22 -16.73 21.98
CA LEU A 676 4.32 -16.25 23.02
C LEU A 676 4.48 -17.02 24.32
N ARG A 677 4.77 -16.30 25.44
CA ARG A 677 4.88 -16.89 26.77
C ARG A 677 3.49 -16.98 27.43
N LEU A 678 2.99 -18.21 27.55
CA LEU A 678 1.68 -18.50 28.14
C LEU A 678 1.77 -18.91 29.63
N THR A 679 2.94 -19.34 30.08
CA THR A 679 3.18 -19.79 31.46
C THR A 679 4.24 -18.95 32.15
N LYS A 680 4.09 -18.72 33.47
CA LYS A 680 5.14 -18.08 34.30
C LYS A 680 6.31 -19.03 34.55
N VAL A 681 7.52 -18.49 34.39
CA VAL A 681 8.74 -19.19 34.80
C VAL A 681 9.21 -18.72 36.19
N THR A 682 8.94 -17.44 36.55
CA THR A 682 9.27 -16.90 37.86
C THR A 682 8.04 -16.18 38.46
N PRO A 683 7.89 -16.11 39.78
CA PRO A 683 6.76 -15.43 40.41
C PRO A 683 6.68 -13.91 40.10
N GLN A 684 7.80 -13.29 39.77
CA GLN A 684 7.94 -11.83 39.62
C GLN A 684 7.68 -11.36 38.20
N GLU A 685 7.75 -12.27 37.22
CA GLU A 685 7.54 -11.88 35.80
C GLU A 685 6.07 -11.52 35.50
N PRO A 686 5.83 -10.65 34.53
CA PRO A 686 4.49 -10.40 33.99
C PRO A 686 3.82 -11.70 33.55
N HIS A 687 2.51 -11.78 33.70
CA HIS A 687 1.74 -12.93 33.26
C HIS A 687 0.58 -12.53 32.36
N TYR A 688 0.54 -13.16 31.21
CA TYR A 688 -0.50 -12.95 30.22
C TYR A 688 -1.24 -14.28 29.99
N PRO A 689 -2.36 -14.52 30.70
CA PRO A 689 -2.99 -15.86 30.75
C PRO A 689 -3.83 -16.17 29.51
N LEU A 690 -3.23 -16.18 28.33
CA LEU A 690 -3.90 -16.44 27.05
C LEU A 690 -4.76 -17.72 27.06
N ALA A 691 -4.31 -18.78 27.76
CA ALA A 691 -5.04 -20.04 27.85
C ALA A 691 -6.35 -19.94 28.65
N THR A 692 -6.52 -18.90 29.48
CA THR A 692 -7.66 -18.76 30.39
C THR A 692 -8.36 -17.41 30.33
N ASP A 693 -7.87 -16.47 29.54
CA ASP A 693 -8.47 -15.17 29.30
C ASP A 693 -8.98 -15.05 27.84
N PRO A 694 -10.27 -15.29 27.61
CA PRO A 694 -10.84 -15.21 26.26
C PRO A 694 -10.82 -13.81 25.64
N ALA A 695 -10.78 -12.74 26.45
CA ALA A 695 -10.72 -11.38 25.94
C ALA A 695 -9.31 -11.09 25.40
N LEU A 696 -8.28 -11.46 26.17
CA LEU A 696 -6.89 -11.34 25.73
C LEU A 696 -6.62 -12.20 24.48
N MET A 697 -7.13 -13.43 24.44
CA MET A 697 -7.04 -14.34 23.29
C MET A 697 -7.64 -13.68 22.04
N ARG A 698 -8.87 -13.16 22.12
CA ARG A 698 -9.51 -12.49 20.98
C ARG A 698 -8.71 -11.28 20.49
N THR A 699 -8.27 -10.43 21.42
CA THR A 699 -7.49 -9.23 21.07
C THR A 699 -6.19 -9.61 20.39
N THR A 700 -5.49 -10.62 20.90
CA THR A 700 -4.25 -11.12 20.28
C THR A 700 -4.51 -11.64 18.85
N LYS A 701 -5.55 -12.44 18.65
CA LYS A 701 -5.92 -12.96 17.32
C LYS A 701 -6.31 -11.86 16.34
N VAL A 702 -7.00 -10.83 16.79
CA VAL A 702 -7.32 -9.65 15.97
C VAL A 702 -6.03 -8.93 15.54
N ARG A 703 -5.06 -8.77 16.43
CA ARG A 703 -3.78 -8.14 16.07
C ARG A 703 -2.95 -9.00 15.13
N LEU A 704 -2.88 -10.31 15.35
CA LEU A 704 -2.22 -11.25 14.43
C LEU A 704 -2.83 -11.15 13.02
N ALA A 705 -4.15 -11.16 12.92
CA ALA A 705 -4.85 -11.03 11.63
C ALA A 705 -4.61 -9.67 10.97
N ALA A 706 -4.60 -8.57 11.75
CA ALA A 706 -4.42 -7.22 11.23
C ALA A 706 -2.99 -6.94 10.75
N THR A 707 -1.98 -7.58 11.37
CA THR A 707 -0.57 -7.34 11.07
C THR A 707 0.06 -8.37 10.14
N GLY A 708 -0.60 -9.51 9.95
CA GLY A 708 -0.03 -10.65 9.21
C GLY A 708 1.11 -11.37 9.95
N ILE A 709 1.36 -11.06 11.22
CA ILE A 709 2.32 -11.78 12.07
C ILE A 709 1.76 -13.15 12.40
N GLU A 710 2.59 -14.18 12.28
CA GLU A 710 2.27 -15.57 12.64
C GLU A 710 2.90 -15.92 14.02
N VAL A 711 2.30 -16.86 14.74
CA VAL A 711 2.89 -17.38 15.96
C VAL A 711 3.81 -18.56 15.61
N LEU A 712 5.10 -18.44 15.89
CA LEU A 712 6.07 -19.51 15.65
C LEU A 712 5.97 -20.57 16.75
N ASP A 713 6.06 -20.12 18.00
CA ASP A 713 6.14 -20.99 19.16
C ASP A 713 5.34 -20.45 20.34
N ILE A 714 5.05 -21.36 21.25
CA ILE A 714 4.55 -21.02 22.59
C ILE A 714 5.48 -21.56 23.67
N GLU A 715 5.65 -20.79 24.74
CA GLU A 715 6.51 -21.11 25.86
C GLU A 715 5.76 -20.97 27.19
N LEU A 716 6.01 -21.79 28.16
CA LEU A 716 6.99 -22.85 28.28
C LEU A 716 6.28 -24.08 28.86
N ALA A 717 6.39 -25.22 28.18
CA ALA A 717 5.98 -26.51 28.75
C ALA A 717 7.13 -27.06 29.61
N ARG A 718 7.03 -26.91 30.93
CA ARG A 718 8.04 -27.40 31.87
C ARG A 718 7.50 -28.60 32.65
N ILE A 719 8.16 -29.74 32.52
CA ILE A 719 7.74 -30.98 33.13
C ILE A 719 8.81 -31.51 34.07
N GLY A 720 8.64 -31.32 35.35
CA GLY A 720 9.46 -31.81 36.43
C GLY A 720 8.86 -33.07 37.08
N PRO A 721 9.36 -33.46 38.28
CA PRO A 721 8.92 -34.68 38.93
C PRO A 721 7.45 -34.74 39.34
N ASN A 722 6.79 -33.58 39.49
CA ASN A 722 5.41 -33.48 40.01
C ASN A 722 4.39 -33.05 38.95
N GLU A 723 4.84 -32.56 37.81
CA GLU A 723 3.99 -32.10 36.72
C GLU A 723 3.61 -33.23 35.76
N HIS A 724 2.38 -33.29 35.32
CA HIS A 724 1.90 -34.25 34.33
C HIS A 724 1.65 -33.59 32.96
N PRO A 725 2.01 -34.25 31.83
CA PRO A 725 1.77 -33.72 30.51
C PRO A 725 0.30 -33.37 30.22
N ARG A 726 -0.64 -34.12 30.81
CA ARG A 726 -2.09 -33.86 30.66
C ARG A 726 -2.55 -32.53 31.28
N ASP A 727 -1.83 -32.03 32.26
CA ASP A 727 -2.16 -30.74 32.90
C ASP A 727 -1.89 -29.58 31.94
N LEU A 728 -1.10 -29.81 30.86
CA LEU A 728 -0.76 -28.83 29.83
C LEU A 728 -1.77 -28.81 28.67
N MET A 729 -2.86 -29.59 28.70
CA MET A 729 -3.80 -29.62 27.56
C MET A 729 -4.34 -28.23 27.19
N ARG A 730 -4.77 -27.42 28.15
CA ARG A 730 -5.25 -26.05 27.88
C ARG A 730 -4.19 -25.15 27.29
N PHE A 731 -2.93 -25.35 27.68
CA PHE A 731 -1.78 -24.64 27.11
C PHE A 731 -1.56 -25.04 25.65
N LEU A 732 -1.59 -26.34 25.33
CA LEU A 732 -1.47 -26.85 23.97
C LEU A 732 -2.63 -26.39 23.08
N GLU A 733 -3.87 -26.48 23.59
CA GLU A 733 -5.09 -26.00 22.89
C GLU A 733 -5.03 -24.50 22.60
N ALA A 734 -4.54 -23.70 23.53
CA ALA A 734 -4.36 -22.25 23.32
C ALA A 734 -3.29 -21.97 22.25
N GLY A 735 -2.21 -22.75 22.22
CA GLY A 735 -1.19 -22.66 21.18
C GLY A 735 -1.76 -22.97 19.80
N ALA A 736 -2.51 -24.06 19.69
CA ALA A 736 -3.19 -24.45 18.44
C ALA A 736 -4.22 -23.39 17.99
N GLU A 737 -4.98 -22.80 18.93
CA GLU A 737 -5.93 -21.72 18.63
C GLU A 737 -5.25 -20.44 18.12
N LEU A 738 -4.03 -20.17 18.58
CA LEU A 738 -3.18 -19.05 18.11
C LEU A 738 -2.49 -19.34 16.79
N GLY A 739 -2.56 -20.57 16.27
CA GLY A 739 -1.86 -21.01 15.08
C GLY A 739 -0.36 -21.22 15.30
N ALA A 740 0.08 -21.46 16.54
CA ALA A 740 1.47 -21.82 16.84
C ALA A 740 1.87 -23.11 16.14
N ARG A 741 3.16 -23.23 15.83
CA ARG A 741 3.73 -24.43 15.19
C ARG A 741 4.50 -25.30 16.17
N HIS A 742 5.13 -24.68 17.15
CA HIS A 742 6.13 -25.28 18.02
C HIS A 742 5.82 -24.99 19.49
N VAL A 743 6.26 -25.91 20.36
CA VAL A 743 6.16 -25.78 21.83
C VAL A 743 7.54 -25.92 22.43
N ILE A 744 8.03 -24.89 23.08
CA ILE A 744 9.29 -24.94 23.81
C ILE A 744 9.08 -25.72 25.09
N THR A 745 9.92 -26.76 25.31
CA THR A 745 9.78 -27.69 26.42
C THR A 745 11.08 -27.83 27.19
N GLN A 746 10.99 -27.87 28.51
CA GLN A 746 12.12 -28.18 29.41
C GLN A 746 11.74 -29.35 30.33
N LEU A 747 12.70 -30.20 30.61
CA LEU A 747 12.51 -31.44 31.39
C LEU A 747 13.42 -31.46 32.65
N PRO A 748 13.13 -30.69 33.67
CA PRO A 748 13.88 -30.68 34.91
C PRO A 748 13.46 -31.85 35.83
N ASP A 749 13.61 -33.07 35.35
CA ASP A 749 13.33 -34.30 36.09
C ASP A 749 14.59 -35.17 36.18
N PRO A 750 15.09 -35.48 37.42
CA PRO A 750 16.26 -36.31 37.60
C PRO A 750 16.05 -37.78 37.22
N ASP A 751 14.78 -38.26 37.20
CA ASP A 751 14.46 -39.62 36.78
C ASP A 751 14.37 -39.68 35.25
N ARG A 752 15.37 -40.33 34.66
CA ARG A 752 15.52 -40.41 33.22
C ARG A 752 14.39 -41.16 32.53
N SER A 753 13.93 -42.28 33.08
CA SER A 753 12.83 -43.03 32.53
C SER A 753 11.53 -42.21 32.50
N ARG A 754 11.18 -41.62 33.64
CA ARG A 754 9.99 -40.78 33.76
C ARG A 754 10.07 -39.58 32.84
N LYS A 755 11.23 -38.92 32.74
CA LYS A 755 11.49 -37.83 31.81
C LYS A 755 11.18 -38.21 30.36
N ILE A 756 11.67 -39.33 29.89
CA ILE A 756 11.45 -39.85 28.53
C ILE A 756 9.97 -40.16 28.30
N ASP A 757 9.32 -40.89 29.25
CA ASP A 757 7.92 -41.27 29.14
C ASP A 757 7.02 -40.08 29.10
N ARG A 758 7.25 -39.04 29.93
CA ARG A 758 6.47 -37.80 29.95
C ARG A 758 6.70 -36.96 28.71
N TYR A 759 7.92 -36.89 28.21
CA TYR A 759 8.17 -36.20 26.94
C TYR A 759 7.45 -36.89 25.78
N ALA A 760 7.43 -38.20 25.72
CA ALA A 760 6.69 -38.96 24.73
C ALA A 760 5.16 -38.74 24.86
N GLU A 761 4.63 -38.76 26.08
CA GLU A 761 3.22 -38.45 26.34
C GLU A 761 2.87 -37.04 25.89
N LEU A 762 3.72 -36.04 26.17
CA LEU A 762 3.48 -34.64 25.71
C LEU A 762 3.45 -34.54 24.20
N CYS A 763 4.37 -35.19 23.50
CA CYS A 763 4.37 -35.29 22.04
C CYS A 763 3.07 -35.88 21.50
N GLN A 764 2.59 -36.98 22.09
CA GLN A 764 1.33 -37.63 21.71
C GLN A 764 0.10 -36.74 21.92
N LEU A 765 0.08 -35.96 22.99
CA LEU A 765 -1.00 -34.99 23.26
C LEU A 765 -0.98 -33.81 22.27
N ALA A 766 0.20 -33.39 21.85
CA ALA A 766 0.38 -32.27 20.95
C ALA A 766 0.16 -32.59 19.46
N GLN A 767 0.41 -33.86 19.07
CA GLN A 767 0.33 -34.32 17.68
C GLN A 767 -1.02 -34.06 17.00
N PRO A 768 -2.19 -34.36 17.62
CA PRO A 768 -3.49 -34.10 17.01
C PRO A 768 -3.78 -32.61 16.86
N LEU A 769 -3.08 -31.75 17.59
CA LEU A 769 -3.17 -30.29 17.53
C LEU A 769 -2.22 -29.67 16.48
N GLY A 770 -1.43 -30.49 15.79
CA GLY A 770 -0.48 -30.06 14.77
C GLY A 770 0.77 -29.38 15.33
N LEU A 771 1.09 -29.58 16.62
CA LEU A 771 2.21 -28.94 17.31
C LEU A 771 3.41 -29.92 17.38
N THR A 772 4.63 -29.37 17.20
CA THR A 772 5.86 -30.07 17.57
C THR A 772 6.24 -29.76 19.01
N ILE A 773 7.02 -30.63 19.63
CA ILE A 773 7.54 -30.44 20.99
C ILE A 773 9.06 -30.34 20.90
N ASP A 774 9.56 -29.11 21.10
CA ASP A 774 10.95 -28.78 20.90
C ASP A 774 11.67 -28.71 22.25
N LEU A 775 12.57 -29.67 22.50
CA LEU A 775 13.28 -29.79 23.77
C LEU A 775 14.46 -28.83 23.84
N GLU A 776 14.39 -27.91 24.75
CA GLU A 776 15.46 -27.00 25.17
C GLU A 776 16.26 -27.61 26.31
N PHE A 777 17.60 -27.37 26.33
CA PHE A 777 18.51 -27.98 27.31
C PHE A 777 19.34 -26.92 28.07
N PRO A 778 18.74 -26.15 29.01
CA PRO A 778 19.51 -25.21 29.82
C PRO A 778 20.55 -25.93 30.68
N SER A 779 21.80 -25.44 30.64
CA SER A 779 22.96 -26.11 31.25
C SER A 779 22.89 -26.31 32.80
N TRP A 780 21.92 -25.66 33.44
CA TRP A 780 21.69 -25.81 34.90
C TRP A 780 20.51 -26.73 35.26
N THR A 781 19.96 -27.45 34.29
CA THR A 781 18.84 -28.37 34.52
C THR A 781 19.31 -29.83 34.41
N GLU A 782 18.40 -30.77 34.66
CA GLU A 782 18.60 -32.19 34.57
C GLU A 782 18.67 -32.70 33.11
N THR A 783 18.49 -31.82 32.16
CA THR A 783 18.81 -32.01 30.73
C THR A 783 19.80 -30.93 30.32
N PRO A 784 21.08 -31.05 30.72
CA PRO A 784 22.03 -29.94 30.73
C PRO A 784 22.73 -29.68 29.40
N ASP A 785 22.69 -30.64 28.47
CA ASP A 785 23.52 -30.60 27.27
C ASP A 785 22.89 -31.33 26.08
N LEU A 786 23.50 -31.15 24.92
CA LEU A 786 23.10 -31.79 23.65
C LEU A 786 23.03 -33.29 23.74
N THR A 787 23.95 -33.93 24.49
CA THR A 787 24.04 -35.39 24.63
C THR A 787 22.82 -35.94 25.36
N GLU A 788 22.41 -35.32 26.47
CA GLU A 788 21.24 -35.76 27.24
C GLU A 788 19.95 -35.47 26.45
N ALA A 789 19.83 -34.32 25.82
CA ALA A 789 18.67 -33.96 24.97
C ALA A 789 18.53 -34.98 23.82
N THR A 790 19.63 -35.28 23.11
CA THR A 790 19.66 -36.30 22.04
C THR A 790 19.20 -37.66 22.54
N ARG A 791 19.61 -38.05 23.73
CA ARG A 791 19.20 -39.32 24.34
C ARG A 791 17.70 -39.37 24.60
N VAL A 792 17.12 -38.29 25.12
CA VAL A 792 15.68 -38.19 25.35
C VAL A 792 14.90 -38.33 24.04
N LEU A 793 15.29 -37.57 23.01
CA LEU A 793 14.59 -37.58 21.73
C LEU A 793 14.64 -38.98 21.08
N ARG A 794 15.81 -39.57 21.06
CA ARG A 794 15.99 -40.94 20.49
C ARG A 794 15.18 -42.00 21.23
N ALA A 795 15.13 -41.92 22.56
CA ALA A 795 14.40 -42.89 23.36
C ALA A 795 12.89 -42.69 23.30
N ALA A 796 12.41 -41.43 23.27
CA ALA A 796 10.99 -41.13 23.13
C ALA A 796 10.44 -41.44 21.74
N ALA A 797 11.26 -41.36 20.67
CA ALA A 797 10.99 -41.76 19.29
C ALA A 797 9.62 -41.27 18.76
N GLN A 798 9.28 -40.01 18.99
CA GLN A 798 8.01 -39.42 18.56
C GLN A 798 8.19 -38.63 17.25
N PRO A 799 7.23 -38.66 16.30
CA PRO A 799 7.37 -38.04 14.98
C PRO A 799 7.33 -36.51 15.01
N ASN A 800 6.76 -35.90 16.06
CA ASN A 800 6.67 -34.48 16.28
C ASN A 800 7.63 -33.99 17.39
N ALA A 801 8.63 -34.80 17.74
CA ALA A 801 9.70 -34.40 18.65
C ALA A 801 10.75 -33.58 17.91
N GLY A 802 11.16 -32.46 18.53
CA GLY A 802 12.20 -31.59 18.02
C GLY A 802 13.19 -31.16 19.09
N MET A 803 14.25 -30.49 18.65
CA MET A 803 15.28 -29.95 19.50
C MET A 803 15.41 -28.44 19.26
N LEU A 804 15.26 -27.65 20.31
CA LEU A 804 15.53 -26.22 20.26
C LEU A 804 17.00 -25.98 20.67
N VAL A 805 17.76 -25.44 19.74
CA VAL A 805 19.11 -24.95 20.04
C VAL A 805 19.03 -23.47 20.38
N ASP A 806 19.14 -23.18 21.67
CA ASP A 806 19.42 -21.84 22.16
C ASP A 806 20.94 -21.64 22.22
N LEU A 807 21.44 -20.62 21.54
CA LEU A 807 22.87 -20.39 21.36
C LEU A 807 23.60 -20.20 22.69
N LEU A 808 22.97 -19.52 23.66
CA LEU A 808 23.55 -19.34 24.99
C LEU A 808 23.61 -20.68 25.73
N HIS A 809 22.52 -21.45 25.75
CA HIS A 809 22.49 -22.73 26.44
C HIS A 809 23.45 -23.74 25.81
N PHE A 810 23.51 -23.76 24.47
CA PHE A 810 24.49 -24.59 23.76
C PHE A 810 25.94 -24.24 24.14
N ALA A 811 26.29 -22.94 24.09
CA ALA A 811 27.63 -22.48 24.41
C ALA A 811 28.02 -22.71 25.90
N ARG A 812 27.04 -22.67 26.82
CA ARG A 812 27.25 -22.88 28.26
C ARG A 812 27.23 -24.34 28.68
N SER A 813 26.71 -25.24 27.87
CA SER A 813 26.65 -26.69 28.12
C SER A 813 27.98 -27.44 27.81
N GLY A 814 28.90 -26.77 27.11
CA GLY A 814 30.13 -27.41 26.63
C GLY A 814 29.88 -28.39 25.46
N SER A 815 28.71 -28.32 24.82
CA SER A 815 28.35 -29.15 23.68
C SER A 815 29.21 -28.83 22.45
N SER A 816 29.47 -29.84 21.61
CA SER A 816 30.33 -29.73 20.43
C SER A 816 29.49 -29.37 19.17
N ILE A 817 29.98 -28.42 18.38
CA ILE A 817 29.40 -28.11 17.05
C ILE A 817 29.53 -29.34 16.11
N ALA A 818 30.57 -30.12 16.27
CA ALA A 818 30.71 -31.35 15.48
C ALA A 818 29.58 -32.34 15.79
N ASP A 819 29.24 -32.53 17.08
CA ASP A 819 28.16 -33.44 17.49
C ASP A 819 26.80 -32.92 17.02
N LEU A 820 26.61 -31.58 16.99
CA LEU A 820 25.40 -30.94 16.50
C LEU A 820 25.16 -31.26 15.00
N ARG A 821 26.21 -31.27 14.18
CA ARG A 821 26.15 -31.60 12.75
C ARG A 821 25.78 -33.05 12.44
N GLU A 822 25.98 -33.95 13.37
CA GLU A 822 25.67 -35.37 13.21
C GLU A 822 24.21 -35.71 13.55
N LEU A 823 23.43 -34.73 14.01
CA LEU A 823 22.03 -34.96 14.37
C LEU A 823 21.10 -34.82 13.15
N PRO A 824 19.95 -35.53 13.16
CA PRO A 824 18.99 -35.49 12.09
C PRO A 824 18.49 -34.02 11.85
N PRO A 825 18.57 -33.49 10.64
CA PRO A 825 18.19 -32.12 10.37
C PRO A 825 16.69 -31.84 10.61
N GLU A 826 15.84 -32.86 10.52
CA GLU A 826 14.40 -32.79 10.79
C GLU A 826 14.05 -32.56 12.27
N TRP A 827 15.01 -32.66 13.18
CA TRP A 827 14.80 -32.34 14.59
C TRP A 827 14.82 -30.84 14.88
N PHE A 828 15.36 -30.03 13.96
CA PHE A 828 15.56 -28.60 14.17
C PHE A 828 14.49 -27.80 13.42
N HIS A 829 13.55 -27.22 14.14
CA HIS A 829 12.45 -26.44 13.56
C HIS A 829 12.75 -24.93 13.58
N PHE A 830 13.44 -24.44 14.59
CA PHE A 830 13.92 -23.07 14.75
C PHE A 830 15.07 -23.03 15.75
N ALA A 831 15.72 -21.87 15.90
CA ALA A 831 16.80 -21.67 16.89
C ALA A 831 16.57 -20.36 17.65
N HIS A 832 16.94 -20.34 18.94
CA HIS A 832 17.04 -19.12 19.73
C HIS A 832 18.39 -18.46 19.50
N VAL A 833 18.36 -17.26 18.93
CA VAL A 833 19.57 -16.51 18.56
C VAL A 833 19.81 -15.35 19.51
N CYS A 834 20.97 -15.36 20.13
CA CYS A 834 21.51 -14.33 21.01
C CYS A 834 23.02 -14.38 21.03
N ASP A 835 23.65 -13.51 21.81
CA ASP A 835 25.03 -13.60 22.23
C ASP A 835 25.13 -13.46 23.76
N ALA A 836 26.28 -13.67 24.33
CA ALA A 836 26.53 -13.52 25.76
C ALA A 836 28.01 -13.18 26.03
N PRO A 837 28.34 -12.58 27.16
CA PRO A 837 29.73 -12.30 27.52
C PRO A 837 30.62 -13.54 27.38
N ALA A 838 31.83 -13.37 26.85
CA ALA A 838 32.80 -14.47 26.69
C ALA A 838 33.14 -15.14 28.00
N LEU A 839 33.22 -14.36 29.10
CA LEU A 839 33.46 -14.88 30.43
C LEU A 839 32.18 -15.53 30.98
N VAL A 840 32.22 -16.84 31.22
CA VAL A 840 31.14 -17.58 31.88
C VAL A 840 31.06 -17.23 33.34
N PRO A 841 29.89 -16.86 33.90
CA PRO A 841 29.75 -16.63 35.35
C PRO A 841 30.14 -17.88 36.15
N ALA A 842 30.82 -17.67 37.28
CA ALA A 842 31.34 -18.78 38.10
C ALA A 842 30.24 -19.51 38.90
N THR A 843 29.05 -18.92 39.04
CA THR A 843 27.93 -19.52 39.81
C THR A 843 26.75 -19.81 38.91
N VAL A 844 25.93 -20.79 39.28
CA VAL A 844 24.70 -21.15 38.58
C VAL A 844 23.72 -19.94 38.55
N GLU A 845 23.64 -19.20 39.68
CA GLU A 845 22.79 -18.00 39.75
C GLU A 845 23.25 -16.92 38.75
N GLY A 846 24.54 -16.76 38.54
CA GLY A 846 25.12 -15.84 37.57
C GLY A 846 24.82 -16.27 36.13
N VAL A 847 24.87 -17.57 35.83
CA VAL A 847 24.49 -18.13 34.51
C VAL A 847 23.00 -17.88 34.25
N ILE A 848 22.15 -18.18 35.25
CA ILE A 848 20.69 -17.96 35.13
C ILE A 848 20.39 -16.45 34.96
N HIS A 849 21.09 -15.58 35.71
CA HIS A 849 20.91 -14.13 35.58
C HIS A 849 21.23 -13.66 34.17
N THR A 850 22.36 -14.06 33.59
CA THR A 850 22.73 -13.72 32.22
C THR A 850 21.67 -14.19 31.23
N ALA A 851 21.22 -15.44 31.36
CA ALA A 851 20.27 -16.04 30.45
C ALA A 851 18.89 -15.36 30.44
N ARG A 852 18.46 -14.86 31.60
CA ARG A 852 17.11 -14.30 31.78
C ARG A 852 17.02 -12.78 31.70
N PHE A 853 18.16 -12.06 31.91
CA PHE A 853 18.11 -10.62 32.09
C PHE A 853 19.15 -9.84 31.30
N GLU A 854 20.28 -10.44 30.88
CA GLU A 854 21.42 -9.67 30.34
C GLU A 854 22.15 -10.43 29.23
N ARG A 855 21.39 -10.94 28.25
CA ARG A 855 21.97 -11.45 26.99
C ARG A 855 22.46 -10.27 26.12
N LEU A 856 23.27 -10.54 25.12
CA LEU A 856 23.84 -9.55 24.23
C LEU A 856 23.27 -9.74 22.80
N PHE A 857 23.35 -8.69 22.01
CA PHE A 857 23.07 -8.81 20.59
C PHE A 857 24.15 -9.64 19.90
N PRO A 858 23.81 -10.40 18.83
CA PRO A 858 24.80 -11.15 18.06
C PRO A 858 25.98 -10.27 17.63
N GLY A 859 27.21 -10.72 17.94
CA GLY A 859 28.44 -10.00 17.70
C GLY A 859 28.93 -9.06 18.80
N GLU A 860 28.19 -8.90 19.88
CA GLU A 860 28.62 -8.13 21.05
C GLU A 860 29.28 -8.99 22.11
N GLY A 861 29.17 -10.30 22.02
CA GLY A 861 29.66 -11.25 23.01
C GLY A 861 30.78 -12.17 22.52
N GLY A 862 30.80 -13.37 23.08
CA GLY A 862 31.85 -14.38 22.78
C GLY A 862 31.32 -15.74 22.37
N ILE A 863 30.05 -15.86 22.04
CA ILE A 863 29.46 -17.09 21.48
C ILE A 863 29.86 -17.22 20.01
N ASP A 864 30.24 -18.41 19.58
CA ASP A 864 30.44 -18.71 18.15
C ASP A 864 29.09 -18.82 17.44
N VAL A 865 28.43 -17.68 17.31
CA VAL A 865 27.09 -17.56 16.67
C VAL A 865 27.10 -18.17 15.27
N HIS A 866 28.14 -17.89 14.47
CA HIS A 866 28.22 -18.36 13.10
C HIS A 866 28.49 -19.87 13.02
N GLY A 867 29.41 -20.40 13.83
CA GLY A 867 29.72 -21.81 13.84
C GLY A 867 28.52 -22.67 14.24
N ILE A 868 27.76 -22.23 15.24
CA ILE A 868 26.55 -22.92 15.71
C ILE A 868 25.47 -22.88 14.63
N LEU A 869 25.17 -21.69 14.09
CA LEU A 869 24.13 -21.51 13.07
C LEU A 869 24.46 -22.24 11.76
N ALA A 870 25.74 -22.32 11.39
CA ALA A 870 26.20 -23.08 10.22
C ALA A 870 26.09 -24.62 10.40
N ALA A 871 25.88 -25.10 11.62
CA ALA A 871 25.63 -26.51 11.92
C ALA A 871 24.13 -26.87 11.89
N LEU A 872 23.24 -25.89 11.79
CA LEU A 872 21.80 -26.06 11.74
C LEU A 872 21.27 -25.97 10.30
N PRO A 873 20.08 -26.50 10.01
CA PRO A 873 19.48 -26.38 8.68
C PRO A 873 19.35 -24.91 8.26
N PRO A 874 19.73 -24.54 7.02
CA PRO A 874 19.79 -23.17 6.58
C PRO A 874 18.41 -22.49 6.40
N THR A 875 17.33 -23.24 6.47
CA THR A 875 15.97 -22.76 6.21
C THR A 875 15.13 -22.51 7.46
N ILE A 876 15.61 -22.84 8.65
CA ILE A 876 14.86 -22.68 9.89
C ILE A 876 14.77 -21.20 10.29
N PRO A 877 13.64 -20.75 10.87
CA PRO A 877 13.51 -19.42 11.43
C PRO A 877 14.47 -19.18 12.61
N TYR A 878 14.88 -17.93 12.80
CA TYR A 878 15.65 -17.52 13.98
C TYR A 878 14.75 -16.72 14.92
N ALA A 879 14.49 -17.26 16.11
CA ALA A 879 13.79 -16.55 17.17
C ALA A 879 14.82 -15.77 18.01
N LEU A 880 14.65 -14.45 18.05
CA LEU A 880 15.55 -13.59 18.81
C LEU A 880 15.13 -13.61 20.26
N GLU A 881 15.88 -14.31 21.09
CA GLU A 881 15.69 -14.36 22.54
C GLU A 881 16.80 -13.61 23.25
N ILE A 882 16.65 -12.29 23.37
CA ILE A 882 17.69 -11.36 23.83
C ILE A 882 17.15 -10.50 24.98
N PRO A 883 16.85 -11.07 26.16
CA PRO A 883 16.44 -10.26 27.30
C PRO A 883 17.60 -9.38 27.78
N ARG A 884 17.40 -8.07 27.80
CA ARG A 884 18.34 -7.04 28.28
C ARG A 884 17.59 -6.09 29.19
N ALA A 885 17.33 -6.52 30.41
CA ALA A 885 16.53 -5.77 31.39
C ALA A 885 16.97 -4.32 31.54
N THR A 886 18.28 -4.10 31.65
CA THR A 886 18.87 -2.76 31.78
C THR A 886 18.57 -1.90 30.54
N LEU A 887 18.69 -2.44 29.34
CA LEU A 887 18.42 -1.70 28.10
C LEU A 887 16.91 -1.48 27.89
N VAL A 888 16.10 -2.51 28.15
CA VAL A 888 14.62 -2.40 28.06
C VAL A 888 14.08 -1.31 28.99
N ALA A 889 14.63 -1.17 30.20
CA ALA A 889 14.26 -0.09 31.12
C ALA A 889 14.60 1.32 30.59
N GLN A 890 15.60 1.44 29.71
CA GLN A 890 16.02 2.71 29.13
C GLN A 890 15.23 3.08 27.86
N VAL A 891 14.96 2.11 26.97
CA VAL A 891 14.43 2.38 25.65
C VAL A 891 13.00 1.87 25.44
N GLY A 892 12.50 1.02 26.33
CA GLY A 892 11.21 0.33 26.21
C GLY A 892 11.26 -0.93 25.34
N GLY A 893 10.25 -1.82 25.50
CA GLY A 893 10.22 -3.13 24.85
C GLY A 893 10.13 -3.04 23.31
N LYS A 894 9.36 -2.10 22.75
CA LYS A 894 9.23 -1.91 21.31
C LYS A 894 10.55 -1.53 20.65
N GLU A 895 11.22 -0.53 21.18
CA GLU A 895 12.51 -0.10 20.63
C GLU A 895 13.58 -1.17 20.82
N HIS A 896 13.57 -1.90 21.94
CA HIS A 896 14.47 -3.02 22.14
C HIS A 896 14.25 -4.12 21.07
N ALA A 897 13.02 -4.47 20.76
CA ALA A 897 12.70 -5.42 19.68
C ALA A 897 13.25 -4.96 18.31
N ARG A 898 13.12 -3.67 18.00
CA ARG A 898 13.68 -3.07 16.78
C ARG A 898 15.21 -3.13 16.75
N LEU A 899 15.87 -2.84 17.87
CA LEU A 899 17.32 -2.90 17.98
C LEU A 899 17.84 -4.34 17.87
N ALA A 900 17.14 -5.32 18.43
CA ALA A 900 17.51 -6.73 18.39
C ALA A 900 17.59 -7.27 16.96
N ILE A 901 16.54 -7.05 16.16
CA ILE A 901 16.53 -7.53 14.76
C ILE A 901 17.55 -6.76 13.90
N ALA A 902 17.69 -5.45 14.11
CA ALA A 902 18.65 -4.65 13.37
C ALA A 902 20.11 -5.05 13.66
N ALA A 903 20.44 -5.35 14.91
CA ALA A 903 21.77 -5.82 15.31
C ALA A 903 22.05 -7.22 14.76
N THR A 904 21.08 -8.12 14.85
CA THR A 904 21.21 -9.50 14.36
C THR A 904 21.43 -9.53 12.85
N ARG A 905 20.64 -8.79 12.07
CA ARG A 905 20.81 -8.66 10.62
C ARG A 905 22.21 -8.14 10.29
N ARG A 906 22.65 -7.03 10.89
CA ARG A 906 23.99 -6.49 10.67
C ARG A 906 25.12 -7.49 10.97
N HIS A 907 24.97 -8.33 12.00
CA HIS A 907 25.99 -9.31 12.36
C HIS A 907 26.03 -10.48 11.39
N LEU A 908 24.87 -11.03 11.05
CA LEU A 908 24.76 -12.21 10.19
C LEU A 908 25.07 -11.87 8.72
N ASP A 909 24.68 -10.67 8.24
CA ASP A 909 24.93 -10.24 6.86
C ASP A 909 26.41 -9.90 6.58
N ARG A 910 27.19 -9.46 7.60
CA ARG A 910 28.63 -9.15 7.47
C ARG A 910 29.52 -10.33 7.12
N VAL A 911 29.09 -11.56 7.35
CA VAL A 911 29.90 -12.77 7.12
C VAL A 911 29.74 -13.31 5.69
N VAL A 912 28.63 -13.02 5.05
CA VAL A 912 28.44 -13.34 3.61
C VAL A 912 29.38 -12.51 2.70
N ALA A 913 29.94 -11.43 3.21
CA ALA A 913 30.85 -10.53 2.48
C ALA A 913 32.35 -10.86 2.64
N ARG A 914 32.74 -11.88 3.41
CA ARG A 914 34.12 -12.41 3.54
C ARG A 914 34.23 -13.81 2.92
#